data_9939fc82c17ca2b4b495afb856002b86
#
_entry.id   9939fc82c17ca2b4b495afb856002b86
#
_cell.length_a   1.000
_cell.length_b   1.000
_cell.length_c   1.000
_cell.angle_alpha   90.00
_cell.angle_beta   90.00
_cell.angle_gamma   90.00
#
_symmetry.space_group_name_H-M   'P 1'
#
loop_
_entity.id
_entity.type
_entity.pdbx_description
1 polymer ?
#
loop_
_entity_poly.entity_id
_entity_poly.type
_entity_poly.pdbx_seq_one_letter_code
_entity_poly.pdbx_strand_id
1 'polypeptide(L)'
;NNSYITDNDGFTNPVYYSRRANPYQEPYDADGNYIYDTDIQGREDSDLKFNIFEERANTKRVQETTGVTALLDASLRFNDWLRAYTQVGFQLDSSNTESYASAETYAMRKEFYRTSIRGNDGVSASFLPYGGRHIQNKSTNKQLTWKGQLEYSNKFTDSHDLEVMLGTELRKTWYDYFSSTAYGYDPKTLTNKPVMFPNEDWARQFPLHSESVSENAYASFFATGSYTLMNRYTLGASVRFDGSDLYGVAKKYRFLPLYSFSGLWRASDEPWLRESTVINNLAFRASYGIQGNIDKNTSSFVMGNYNNASILPGVTEDVIVLGSAPNRRLRWEKTYTTNAGFDISVIDNAISLTADYYHRKGDDLIALKMLPLETGFMSYMVNWASMRNQGFEVGLATRNIATRNFRWTTNFNLAYNENTVLQETVPSNQTTPSREGYPVNAIFAYKTAGLDENGNVLYLAKDGSKQTAQEFFKLNAAGASTLTAEEQRDLYTYIGSGDPLWTGGFINNFSYRDFDLTVNFAFNLGMYTRIQPSYSNTYFDRGMNTNRDILDRWTSSNPTGSLPALMPEDTTSPVYSYYAQYGNAYSMLDTWVKKSDYFRLQSLRLAYNIPPSVLKPLRMSILTVAFEARNLWVFGSNYKNFLDPETMGNPFAQPIPKTYTFSLNLKF
;
A
#
# COMPACT_ATOMS: atom_id res chain seq x y z
N ASN A 1 4.31 17.59 -10.43
CA ASN A 1 5.32 17.04 -9.52
C ASN A 1 6.61 16.77 -10.27
N ASN A 2 7.74 17.21 -9.71
CA ASN A 2 9.07 16.89 -10.21
C ASN A 2 9.68 15.80 -9.35
N SER A 3 10.25 14.78 -9.97
CA SER A 3 10.92 13.68 -9.28
C SER A 3 12.14 13.22 -10.06
N TYR A 4 12.98 12.39 -9.46
CA TYR A 4 14.15 11.81 -10.10
C TYR A 4 13.78 10.48 -10.76
N ILE A 5 14.51 10.12 -11.80
CA ILE A 5 14.45 8.77 -12.36
C ILE A 5 15.32 7.88 -11.51
N THR A 6 14.78 6.74 -11.11
CA THR A 6 15.51 5.69 -10.41
C THR A 6 15.63 4.47 -11.31
N ASP A 7 16.79 3.84 -11.31
CA ASP A 7 16.99 2.57 -12.00
C ASP A 7 16.61 1.36 -11.10
N ASN A 8 16.73 0.16 -11.66
CA ASN A 8 16.39 -1.07 -10.94
C ASN A 8 17.41 -1.42 -9.84
N ASP A 9 18.61 -0.84 -9.84
CA ASP A 9 19.61 -1.10 -8.81
C ASP A 9 19.36 -0.31 -7.53
N GLY A 10 18.52 0.72 -7.61
CA GLY A 10 18.16 1.58 -6.49
C GLY A 10 19.21 2.61 -6.10
N PHE A 11 20.44 2.56 -6.61
CA PHE A 11 21.50 3.52 -6.27
C PHE A 11 21.19 4.94 -6.76
N THR A 12 20.45 5.07 -7.82
CA THR A 12 19.97 6.37 -8.32
C THR A 12 18.87 6.99 -7.43
N ASN A 13 18.34 6.22 -6.44
CA ASN A 13 17.48 6.75 -5.40
C ASN A 13 18.33 7.47 -4.34
N PRO A 14 18.16 8.81 -4.14
CA PRO A 14 19.02 9.57 -3.23
C PRO A 14 18.96 9.11 -1.77
N VAL A 15 17.80 8.59 -1.30
CA VAL A 15 17.62 8.12 0.06
C VAL A 15 18.35 6.80 0.27
N TYR A 16 18.21 5.87 -0.66
CA TYR A 16 18.91 4.59 -0.63
C TYR A 16 20.42 4.79 -0.70
N TYR A 17 20.89 5.60 -1.65
CA TYR A 17 22.30 5.90 -1.81
C TYR A 17 22.91 6.60 -0.58
N SER A 18 22.21 7.59 0.02
CA SER A 18 22.71 8.31 1.20
C SER A 18 23.00 7.41 2.41
N ARG A 19 22.38 6.21 2.47
CA ARG A 19 22.62 5.23 3.53
C ARG A 19 23.79 4.30 3.23
N ARG A 20 24.22 4.20 1.97
CA ARG A 20 25.18 3.23 1.48
C ARG A 20 26.43 3.85 0.86
N ALA A 21 26.38 5.16 0.55
CA ALA A 21 27.53 5.87 0.02
C ALA A 21 28.75 5.75 0.93
N ASN A 22 29.93 5.63 0.33
CA ASN A 22 31.19 5.67 1.07
C ASN A 22 31.31 7.02 1.80
N PRO A 23 31.38 7.05 3.14
CA PRO A 23 31.39 8.29 3.93
C PRO A 23 32.66 9.11 3.78
N TYR A 24 33.72 8.54 3.20
CA TYR A 24 35.01 9.21 2.96
C TYR A 24 35.14 9.76 1.55
N GLN A 25 34.18 9.48 0.66
CA GLN A 25 34.24 9.93 -0.72
C GLN A 25 33.61 11.33 -0.85
N GLU A 26 34.37 12.28 -1.38
CA GLU A 26 33.88 13.59 -1.74
C GLU A 26 33.12 13.52 -3.08
N PRO A 27 32.01 14.22 -3.24
CA PRO A 27 31.26 14.22 -4.50
C PRO A 27 31.88 15.09 -5.61
N TYR A 28 32.79 16.01 -5.25
CA TYR A 28 33.46 16.95 -6.16
C TYR A 28 34.93 17.08 -5.81
N ASP A 29 35.76 17.27 -6.83
CA ASP A 29 37.17 17.66 -6.64
C ASP A 29 37.31 19.16 -6.33
N ALA A 30 38.56 19.60 -6.13
CA ALA A 30 38.87 21.00 -5.83
C ALA A 30 38.49 21.97 -6.98
N ASP A 31 38.38 21.48 -8.20
CA ASP A 31 38.03 22.25 -9.40
C ASP A 31 36.50 22.18 -9.67
N GLY A 32 35.74 21.48 -8.85
CA GLY A 32 34.28 21.31 -8.97
C GLY A 32 33.82 20.27 -9.96
N ASN A 33 34.71 19.37 -10.42
CA ASN A 33 34.34 18.24 -11.26
C ASN A 33 33.78 17.10 -10.39
N TYR A 34 32.94 16.26 -10.98
CA TYR A 34 32.37 15.09 -10.29
C TYR A 34 33.44 14.04 -9.97
N ILE A 35 33.49 13.61 -8.71
CA ILE A 35 34.23 12.40 -8.31
C ILE A 35 33.25 11.24 -8.38
N TYR A 36 33.63 10.16 -9.06
CA TYR A 36 32.77 9.02 -9.26
C TYR A 36 32.99 7.94 -8.18
N ASP A 37 31.86 7.37 -7.72
CA ASP A 37 31.87 6.29 -6.76
C ASP A 37 32.21 4.97 -7.45
N THR A 38 33.44 4.49 -7.22
CA THR A 38 33.97 3.29 -7.86
C THR A 38 33.34 2.01 -7.32
N ASP A 39 32.77 2.04 -6.12
CA ASP A 39 32.17 0.86 -5.48
C ASP A 39 30.82 0.48 -6.12
N ILE A 40 30.20 1.41 -6.86
CA ILE A 40 28.91 1.21 -7.55
C ILE A 40 29.06 0.83 -9.02
N GLN A 41 30.26 0.87 -9.55
CA GLN A 41 30.52 0.58 -10.97
C GLN A 41 30.18 -0.85 -11.40
N GLY A 42 30.07 -1.77 -10.48
CA GLY A 42 29.43 -3.07 -10.66
C GLY A 42 30.20 -4.12 -11.45
N ARG A 43 31.30 -3.82 -12.15
CA ARG A 43 32.19 -4.80 -12.79
C ARG A 43 33.51 -4.14 -13.19
N GLU A 44 34.59 -4.91 -13.07
CA GLU A 44 35.98 -4.51 -13.31
C GLU A 44 36.27 -3.99 -14.72
N ASP A 45 35.44 -4.30 -15.71
CA ASP A 45 35.63 -3.95 -17.13
C ASP A 45 34.75 -2.82 -17.64
N SER A 46 33.88 -2.23 -16.79
CA SER A 46 32.98 -1.17 -17.19
C SER A 46 33.00 -0.01 -16.21
N ASP A 47 33.65 1.08 -16.62
CA ASP A 47 33.58 2.38 -15.90
C ASP A 47 32.24 3.06 -16.19
N LEU A 48 31.21 2.76 -15.40
CA LEU A 48 29.88 3.36 -15.52
C LEU A 48 29.76 4.74 -14.86
N LYS A 49 30.78 5.19 -14.13
CA LYS A 49 30.93 6.56 -13.60
C LYS A 49 29.70 7.05 -12.82
N PHE A 50 29.45 6.45 -11.65
CA PHE A 50 28.33 6.85 -10.82
C PHE A 50 28.66 8.08 -9.96
N ASN A 51 27.84 9.13 -10.02
CA ASN A 51 27.80 10.22 -9.06
C ASN A 51 26.34 10.67 -8.90
N ILE A 52 25.81 10.67 -7.69
CA ILE A 52 24.39 10.97 -7.43
C ILE A 52 23.99 12.40 -7.81
N PHE A 53 24.92 13.35 -7.70
CA PHE A 53 24.64 14.74 -8.06
C PHE A 53 24.60 14.92 -9.58
N GLU A 54 25.46 14.22 -10.32
CA GLU A 54 25.39 14.16 -11.78
C GLU A 54 24.07 13.52 -12.25
N GLU A 55 23.66 12.40 -11.64
CA GLU A 55 22.36 11.78 -11.92
C GLU A 55 21.22 12.77 -11.75
N ARG A 56 21.18 13.46 -10.61
CA ARG A 56 20.13 14.44 -10.31
C ARG A 56 20.12 15.64 -11.23
N ALA A 57 21.29 16.12 -11.62
CA ALA A 57 21.42 17.26 -12.52
C ALA A 57 20.99 16.93 -13.96
N ASN A 58 21.17 15.68 -14.38
CA ASN A 58 20.97 15.19 -15.74
C ASN A 58 19.70 14.35 -15.92
N THR A 59 18.83 14.27 -14.91
CA THR A 59 17.51 13.63 -15.00
C THR A 59 16.41 14.61 -14.68
N LYS A 60 15.27 14.46 -15.36
CA LYS A 60 14.06 15.25 -15.11
C LYS A 60 12.84 14.37 -15.25
N ARG A 61 11.92 14.48 -14.30
CA ARG A 61 10.59 13.87 -14.40
C ARG A 61 9.54 14.88 -13.98
N VAL A 62 8.60 15.15 -14.88
CA VAL A 62 7.48 16.07 -14.67
C VAL A 62 6.18 15.30 -14.86
N GLN A 63 5.27 15.43 -13.92
CA GLN A 63 3.93 14.90 -14.03
C GLN A 63 2.92 16.04 -13.93
N GLU A 64 2.07 16.11 -14.94
CA GLU A 64 0.94 17.04 -14.99
C GLU A 64 -0.36 16.23 -14.95
N THR A 65 -1.28 16.62 -14.09
CA THR A 65 -2.58 15.97 -13.95
C THR A 65 -3.67 17.01 -14.10
N THR A 66 -4.61 16.74 -14.98
CA THR A 66 -5.80 17.57 -15.20
C THR A 66 -7.03 16.75 -14.88
N GLY A 67 -7.86 17.24 -13.96
CA GLY A 67 -9.13 16.63 -13.60
C GLY A 67 -10.28 17.58 -13.92
N VAL A 68 -11.31 17.07 -14.57
CA VAL A 68 -12.57 17.80 -14.84
C VAL A 68 -13.73 16.93 -14.37
N THR A 69 -14.58 17.49 -13.51
CA THR A 69 -15.81 16.84 -13.07
C THR A 69 -16.96 17.77 -13.35
N ALA A 70 -17.96 17.28 -14.07
CA ALA A 70 -19.21 17.98 -14.33
C ALA A 70 -20.38 17.15 -13.79
N LEU A 71 -21.24 17.77 -13.00
CA LEU A 71 -22.45 17.16 -12.42
C LEU A 71 -23.65 18.00 -12.82
N LEU A 72 -24.68 17.33 -13.31
CA LEU A 72 -25.98 17.92 -13.59
C LEU A 72 -27.04 17.19 -12.79
N ASP A 73 -27.66 17.89 -11.89
CA ASP A 73 -28.71 17.38 -11.01
C ASP A 73 -30.06 17.99 -11.39
N ALA A 74 -31.08 17.16 -11.39
CA ALA A 74 -32.46 17.63 -11.50
C ALA A 74 -33.33 16.90 -10.48
N SER A 75 -34.22 17.65 -9.82
CA SER A 75 -35.21 17.09 -8.89
C SER A 75 -36.56 17.63 -9.17
N LEU A 76 -37.55 16.74 -9.14
CA LEU A 76 -38.98 17.11 -9.28
C LEU A 76 -39.70 16.61 -8.03
N ARG A 77 -40.29 17.56 -7.30
CA ARG A 77 -41.16 17.28 -6.18
C ARG A 77 -42.60 17.21 -6.69
N PHE A 78 -43.21 16.04 -6.64
CA PHE A 78 -44.60 15.84 -7.04
C PHE A 78 -45.56 16.37 -5.97
N ASN A 79 -45.19 16.14 -4.71
CA ASN A 79 -45.89 16.60 -3.52
C ASN A 79 -44.94 16.54 -2.31
N ASP A 80 -45.44 16.74 -1.08
CA ASP A 80 -44.58 16.81 0.12
C ASP A 80 -43.92 15.48 0.51
N TRP A 81 -44.44 14.36 0.00
CA TRP A 81 -43.95 13.02 0.34
C TRP A 81 -43.32 12.25 -0.83
N LEU A 82 -43.36 12.76 -2.07
CA LEU A 82 -42.81 12.08 -3.25
C LEU A 82 -41.93 13.02 -4.09
N ARG A 83 -40.66 12.61 -4.27
CA ARG A 83 -39.66 13.31 -5.08
C ARG A 83 -39.00 12.37 -6.05
N ALA A 84 -38.82 12.76 -7.31
CA ALA A 84 -37.94 12.15 -8.26
C ALA A 84 -36.63 12.95 -8.33
N TYR A 85 -35.50 12.24 -8.43
CA TYR A 85 -34.20 12.83 -8.56
C TYR A 85 -33.43 12.13 -9.69
N THR A 86 -32.72 12.91 -10.49
CA THR A 86 -31.79 12.34 -11.49
C THR A 86 -30.48 13.14 -11.50
N GLN A 87 -29.40 12.44 -11.73
CA GLN A 87 -28.07 13.01 -11.82
C GLN A 87 -27.32 12.43 -13.01
N VAL A 88 -26.67 13.28 -13.77
CA VAL A 88 -25.68 12.90 -14.81
C VAL A 88 -24.33 13.45 -14.38
N GLY A 89 -23.36 12.57 -14.24
CA GLY A 89 -21.97 12.91 -13.88
C GLY A 89 -21.01 12.54 -15.01
N PHE A 90 -20.14 13.45 -15.37
CA PHE A 90 -19.01 13.21 -16.25
C PHE A 90 -17.72 13.54 -15.51
N GLN A 91 -16.76 12.63 -15.58
CA GLN A 91 -15.41 12.80 -15.04
C GLN A 91 -14.38 12.51 -16.10
N LEU A 92 -13.36 13.35 -16.18
CA LEU A 92 -12.19 13.19 -17.03
C LEU A 92 -10.95 13.45 -16.17
N ASP A 93 -10.11 12.44 -16.01
CA ASP A 93 -8.79 12.56 -15.39
C ASP A 93 -7.73 12.22 -16.42
N SER A 94 -6.82 13.13 -16.69
CA SER A 94 -5.69 12.93 -17.61
C SER A 94 -4.38 13.21 -16.86
N SER A 95 -3.47 12.26 -16.92
CA SER A 95 -2.11 12.42 -16.39
C SER A 95 -1.10 12.27 -17.51
N ASN A 96 -0.24 13.24 -17.67
CA ASN A 96 0.91 13.22 -18.58
C ASN A 96 2.19 13.22 -17.75
N THR A 97 3.05 12.25 -17.96
CA THR A 97 4.36 12.15 -17.29
C THR A 97 5.46 12.13 -18.33
N GLU A 98 6.32 13.13 -18.27
CA GLU A 98 7.53 13.21 -19.09
C GLU A 98 8.74 12.88 -18.21
N SER A 99 9.60 11.98 -18.68
CA SER A 99 10.84 11.59 -18.04
C SER A 99 11.99 11.70 -19.01
N TYR A 100 13.05 12.39 -18.61
CA TYR A 100 14.27 12.57 -19.41
C TYR A 100 15.47 12.14 -18.60
N ALA A 101 16.37 11.36 -19.20
CA ALA A 101 17.70 11.05 -18.72
C ALA A 101 18.73 11.37 -19.81
N SER A 102 19.73 12.19 -19.49
CA SER A 102 20.84 12.51 -20.41
C SER A 102 21.75 11.31 -20.59
N ALA A 103 22.47 11.24 -21.70
CA ALA A 103 23.55 10.27 -21.94
C ALA A 103 24.65 10.30 -20.88
N GLU A 104 24.79 11.41 -20.16
CA GLU A 104 25.77 11.62 -19.08
C GLU A 104 25.37 10.98 -17.76
N THR A 105 24.19 10.35 -17.68
CA THR A 105 23.74 9.66 -16.48
C THR A 105 24.32 8.25 -16.35
N TYR A 106 24.52 7.79 -15.14
CA TYR A 106 24.84 6.39 -14.84
C TYR A 106 23.77 5.44 -15.43
N ALA A 107 22.48 5.78 -15.26
CA ALA A 107 21.39 4.98 -15.78
C ALA A 107 21.50 4.76 -17.29
N MET A 108 21.85 5.78 -18.05
CA MET A 108 22.02 5.67 -19.52
C MET A 108 23.31 4.95 -19.89
N ARG A 109 24.44 5.21 -19.20
CA ARG A 109 25.70 4.47 -19.42
C ARG A 109 25.52 2.99 -19.18
N LYS A 110 24.80 2.62 -18.11
CA LYS A 110 24.44 1.23 -17.80
C LYS A 110 23.54 0.61 -18.88
N GLU A 111 22.59 1.38 -19.40
CA GLU A 111 21.70 0.91 -20.45
C GLU A 111 22.48 0.68 -21.75
N PHE A 112 23.41 1.56 -22.13
CA PHE A 112 24.32 1.36 -23.24
C PHE A 112 25.20 0.10 -23.04
N TYR A 113 25.76 -0.11 -21.86
CA TYR A 113 26.54 -1.27 -21.54
C TYR A 113 25.74 -2.58 -21.70
N ARG A 114 24.54 -2.63 -21.13
CA ARG A 114 23.66 -3.81 -21.21
C ARG A 114 23.21 -4.14 -22.62
N THR A 115 23.12 -3.16 -23.49
CA THR A 115 22.67 -3.29 -24.89
C THR A 115 23.84 -3.39 -25.87
N SER A 116 25.05 -3.49 -25.39
CA SER A 116 26.26 -3.64 -26.21
C SER A 116 26.38 -5.09 -26.73
N ILE A 117 26.58 -5.20 -28.04
CA ILE A 117 26.77 -6.46 -28.74
C ILE A 117 28.20 -6.47 -29.27
N ARG A 118 28.90 -7.60 -29.09
CA ARG A 118 30.25 -7.78 -29.60
C ARG A 118 30.20 -8.05 -31.12
N GLY A 119 30.75 -7.10 -31.90
CA GLY A 119 30.87 -7.24 -33.31
C GLY A 119 31.92 -8.29 -33.74
N ASN A 120 31.93 -8.62 -35.07
CA ASN A 120 32.93 -9.53 -35.63
C ASN A 120 34.37 -9.00 -35.52
N ASP A 121 34.55 -7.70 -35.35
CA ASP A 121 35.82 -7.02 -35.12
C ASP A 121 36.29 -7.09 -33.63
N GLY A 122 35.51 -7.75 -32.78
CA GLY A 122 35.76 -7.88 -31.36
C GLY A 122 35.40 -6.64 -30.52
N VAL A 123 34.87 -5.57 -31.14
CA VAL A 123 34.41 -4.36 -30.47
C VAL A 123 32.98 -4.52 -30.02
N SER A 124 32.69 -4.16 -28.77
CA SER A 124 31.34 -4.12 -28.23
C SER A 124 30.74 -2.73 -28.43
N ALA A 125 29.60 -2.65 -29.12
CA ALA A 125 28.86 -1.40 -29.32
C ALA A 125 27.38 -1.57 -28.96
N SER A 126 26.81 -0.57 -28.32
CA SER A 126 25.38 -0.53 -28.03
C SER A 126 24.59 -0.35 -29.33
N PHE A 127 23.49 -1.10 -29.49
CA PHE A 127 22.55 -0.85 -30.57
C PHE A 127 21.64 0.37 -30.28
N LEU A 128 21.59 0.83 -29.02
CA LEU A 128 20.91 2.08 -28.72
C LEU A 128 21.75 3.26 -29.19
N PRO A 129 21.14 4.23 -29.88
CA PRO A 129 21.87 5.41 -30.38
C PRO A 129 22.28 6.30 -29.23
N TYR A 130 23.54 6.80 -29.27
CA TYR A 130 24.04 7.73 -28.26
C TYR A 130 23.22 9.03 -28.23
N GLY A 131 22.80 9.41 -27.02
CA GLY A 131 21.96 10.54 -26.70
C GLY A 131 21.14 10.25 -25.44
N GLY A 132 20.25 11.15 -25.08
CA GLY A 132 19.35 10.95 -23.92
C GLY A 132 18.25 9.95 -24.20
N ARG A 133 17.56 9.53 -23.14
CA ARG A 133 16.29 8.80 -23.21
C ARG A 133 15.15 9.73 -22.77
N HIS A 134 14.13 9.84 -23.60
CA HIS A 134 12.89 10.57 -23.31
C HIS A 134 11.71 9.60 -23.31
N ILE A 135 10.98 9.56 -22.16
CA ILE A 135 9.81 8.72 -22.01
C ILE A 135 8.62 9.64 -21.77
N GLN A 136 7.57 9.44 -22.54
CA GLN A 136 6.29 10.12 -22.36
C GLN A 136 5.20 9.07 -22.08
N ASN A 137 4.57 9.20 -20.91
CA ASN A 137 3.44 8.38 -20.51
C ASN A 137 2.20 9.25 -20.38
N LYS A 138 1.13 8.85 -21.04
CA LYS A 138 -0.17 9.51 -20.92
C LYS A 138 -1.23 8.50 -20.52
N SER A 139 -1.94 8.78 -19.44
CA SER A 139 -3.13 8.03 -19.05
C SER A 139 -4.35 8.94 -19.05
N THR A 140 -5.46 8.45 -19.57
CA THR A 140 -6.72 9.17 -19.59
C THR A 140 -7.83 8.26 -19.08
N ASN A 141 -8.49 8.68 -18.02
CA ASN A 141 -9.65 7.99 -17.46
C ASN A 141 -10.88 8.86 -17.65
N LYS A 142 -11.90 8.31 -18.33
CA LYS A 142 -13.20 8.95 -18.54
C LYS A 142 -14.28 8.14 -17.87
N GLN A 143 -15.20 8.79 -17.20
CA GLN A 143 -16.35 8.13 -16.58
C GLN A 143 -17.62 8.91 -16.90
N LEU A 144 -18.65 8.19 -17.32
CA LEU A 144 -20.02 8.68 -17.42
C LEU A 144 -20.88 7.90 -16.45
N THR A 145 -21.62 8.63 -15.61
CA THR A 145 -22.55 8.05 -14.62
C THR A 145 -23.91 8.70 -14.80
N TRP A 146 -24.93 7.88 -14.88
CA TRP A 146 -26.32 8.31 -14.75
C TRP A 146 -26.97 7.62 -13.55
N LYS A 147 -27.66 8.38 -12.72
CA LYS A 147 -28.41 7.91 -11.57
C LYS A 147 -29.82 8.47 -11.62
N GLY A 148 -30.80 7.61 -11.44
CA GLY A 148 -32.21 7.98 -11.30
C GLY A 148 -32.77 7.38 -10.02
N GLN A 149 -33.53 8.13 -9.26
CA GLN A 149 -34.15 7.64 -8.03
C GLN A 149 -35.51 8.29 -7.76
N LEU A 150 -36.36 7.53 -7.09
CA LEU A 150 -37.65 7.96 -6.57
C LEU A 150 -37.60 7.82 -5.06
N GLU A 151 -37.94 8.91 -4.36
CA GLU A 151 -37.90 9.04 -2.92
C GLU A 151 -39.29 9.30 -2.40
N TYR A 152 -39.70 8.45 -1.46
CA TYR A 152 -40.91 8.60 -0.68
C TYR A 152 -40.52 8.85 0.77
N SER A 153 -41.03 9.94 1.37
CA SER A 153 -40.83 10.27 2.78
C SER A 153 -42.10 10.84 3.34
N ASN A 154 -42.66 10.15 4.31
CA ASN A 154 -43.93 10.57 4.91
C ASN A 154 -44.02 10.25 6.40
N LYS A 155 -44.39 11.24 7.16
CA LYS A 155 -44.82 11.12 8.55
C LYS A 155 -46.34 10.92 8.60
N PHE A 156 -46.77 9.68 8.78
CA PHE A 156 -48.21 9.37 8.88
C PHE A 156 -48.86 9.94 10.16
N THR A 157 -48.07 9.94 11.24
CA THR A 157 -48.38 10.59 12.53
C THR A 157 -47.08 11.04 13.18
N ASP A 158 -47.14 11.73 14.29
CA ASP A 158 -45.93 12.11 15.06
C ASP A 158 -45.08 10.92 15.50
N SER A 159 -45.67 9.73 15.47
CA SER A 159 -45.03 8.48 15.90
C SER A 159 -44.59 7.56 14.77
N HIS A 160 -44.97 7.82 13.54
CA HIS A 160 -44.71 6.91 12.41
C HIS A 160 -44.07 7.65 11.24
N ASP A 161 -42.81 7.42 11.01
CA ASP A 161 -42.02 8.00 9.91
C ASP A 161 -41.53 6.88 8.98
N LEU A 162 -41.84 6.97 7.68
CA LEU A 162 -41.44 6.00 6.66
C LEU A 162 -40.71 6.70 5.52
N GLU A 163 -39.53 6.23 5.25
CA GLU A 163 -38.73 6.65 4.11
C GLU A 163 -38.45 5.43 3.21
N VAL A 164 -38.68 5.56 1.91
CA VAL A 164 -38.40 4.55 0.90
C VAL A 164 -37.75 5.20 -0.30
N MET A 165 -36.68 4.62 -0.79
CA MET A 165 -35.99 5.04 -2.01
C MET A 165 -35.85 3.85 -2.96
N LEU A 166 -36.21 4.08 -4.22
CA LEU A 166 -35.98 3.16 -5.33
C LEU A 166 -35.06 3.85 -6.33
N GLY A 167 -34.07 3.15 -6.85
CA GLY A 167 -33.15 3.79 -7.78
C GLY A 167 -32.43 2.82 -8.72
N THR A 168 -31.85 3.44 -9.74
CA THR A 168 -30.99 2.77 -10.70
C THR A 168 -29.77 3.64 -11.00
N GLU A 169 -28.64 3.00 -11.27
CA GLU A 169 -27.38 3.64 -11.65
C GLU A 169 -26.76 2.91 -12.82
N LEU A 170 -26.37 3.65 -13.84
CA LEU A 170 -25.60 3.17 -14.97
C LEU A 170 -24.27 3.91 -15.00
N ARG A 171 -23.18 3.18 -15.11
CA ARG A 171 -21.84 3.77 -15.15
C ARG A 171 -21.01 3.09 -16.24
N LYS A 172 -20.31 3.88 -17.03
CA LYS A 172 -19.34 3.41 -17.99
C LYS A 172 -18.00 4.13 -17.77
N THR A 173 -16.91 3.39 -17.80
CA THR A 173 -15.54 3.89 -17.66
C THR A 173 -14.72 3.49 -18.86
N TRP A 174 -13.84 4.41 -19.30
CA TRP A 174 -12.86 4.19 -20.36
C TRP A 174 -11.51 4.59 -19.83
N TYR A 175 -10.54 3.73 -19.97
CA TYR A 175 -9.16 3.97 -19.60
C TYR A 175 -8.26 3.74 -20.79
N ASP A 176 -7.53 4.78 -21.19
CA ASP A 176 -6.56 4.76 -22.25
C ASP A 176 -5.18 5.06 -21.65
N TYR A 177 -4.22 4.21 -21.93
CA TYR A 177 -2.82 4.40 -21.57
C TYR A 177 -1.95 4.31 -22.81
N PHE A 178 -1.00 5.24 -22.91
CA PHE A 178 -0.03 5.35 -23.97
C PHE A 178 1.35 5.60 -23.36
N SER A 179 2.37 4.90 -23.85
CA SER A 179 3.77 5.12 -23.51
C SER A 179 4.62 5.19 -24.77
N SER A 180 5.49 6.19 -24.86
CA SER A 180 6.48 6.32 -25.93
C SER A 180 7.85 6.53 -25.34
N THR A 181 8.85 5.79 -25.82
CA THR A 181 10.26 5.89 -25.44
C THR A 181 11.09 6.26 -26.65
N ALA A 182 11.82 7.36 -26.57
CA ALA A 182 12.75 7.82 -27.59
C ALA A 182 14.18 7.77 -27.07
N TYR A 183 15.07 7.13 -27.82
CA TYR A 183 16.51 7.07 -27.54
C TYR A 183 17.27 8.00 -28.49
N GLY A 184 18.51 8.34 -28.10
CA GLY A 184 19.30 9.33 -28.84
C GLY A 184 18.66 10.72 -28.84
N TYR A 185 17.85 11.01 -27.81
CA TYR A 185 17.12 12.26 -27.70
C TYR A 185 18.01 13.42 -27.31
N ASP A 186 17.86 14.54 -28.06
CA ASP A 186 18.50 15.81 -27.76
C ASP A 186 17.44 16.83 -27.30
N PRO A 187 17.47 17.29 -26.04
CA PRO A 187 16.48 18.23 -25.52
C PRO A 187 16.61 19.66 -26.09
N LYS A 188 17.69 19.98 -26.79
CA LYS A 188 17.88 21.30 -27.43
C LYS A 188 17.20 21.36 -28.78
N THR A 189 17.28 20.28 -29.56
CA THR A 189 16.69 20.19 -30.90
C THR A 189 15.33 19.50 -30.92
N LEU A 190 14.95 18.85 -29.80
CA LEU A 190 13.73 18.03 -29.65
C LEU A 190 13.65 16.88 -30.66
N THR A 191 14.81 16.35 -31.04
CA THR A 191 14.91 15.24 -31.99
C THR A 191 15.41 13.98 -31.31
N ASN A 192 15.11 12.82 -31.91
CA ASN A 192 15.63 11.52 -31.49
C ASN A 192 16.23 10.78 -32.66
N LYS A 193 17.03 9.77 -32.40
CA LYS A 193 17.65 8.91 -33.39
C LYS A 193 16.89 7.58 -33.48
N PRO A 194 16.81 6.95 -34.68
CA PRO A 194 16.18 5.64 -34.80
C PRO A 194 16.98 4.57 -34.05
N VAL A 195 16.28 3.60 -33.45
CA VAL A 195 16.87 2.41 -32.85
C VAL A 195 16.83 1.27 -33.84
N MET A 196 17.99 0.68 -34.10
CA MET A 196 18.10 -0.50 -34.98
C MET A 196 18.28 -1.75 -34.12
N PHE A 197 17.18 -2.43 -33.79
CA PHE A 197 17.23 -3.63 -32.98
C PHE A 197 17.92 -4.78 -33.70
N PRO A 198 18.81 -5.53 -33.05
CA PRO A 198 19.49 -6.70 -33.64
C PRO A 198 18.55 -7.85 -34.00
N ASN A 199 17.49 -8.01 -33.19
CA ASN A 199 16.43 -9.00 -33.41
C ASN A 199 15.15 -8.58 -32.63
N GLU A 200 14.10 -9.33 -32.79
CA GLU A 200 12.79 -9.06 -32.18
C GLU A 200 12.77 -9.21 -30.66
N ASP A 201 13.63 -10.06 -30.08
CA ASP A 201 13.71 -10.22 -28.63
C ASP A 201 14.17 -8.92 -27.95
N TRP A 202 15.14 -8.24 -28.55
CA TRP A 202 15.58 -6.93 -28.10
C TRP A 202 14.48 -5.87 -28.28
N ALA A 203 13.76 -5.90 -29.43
CA ALA A 203 12.65 -4.97 -29.64
C ALA A 203 11.53 -5.15 -28.61
N ARG A 204 11.26 -6.39 -28.18
CA ARG A 204 10.29 -6.68 -27.09
C ARG A 204 10.80 -6.26 -25.71
N GLN A 205 12.09 -6.43 -25.45
CA GLN A 205 12.68 -6.03 -24.18
C GLN A 205 12.78 -4.51 -24.01
N PHE A 206 12.90 -3.78 -25.12
CA PHE A 206 12.99 -2.32 -25.16
C PHE A 206 11.87 -1.71 -26.01
N PRO A 207 10.60 -1.84 -25.62
CA PRO A 207 9.49 -1.35 -26.41
C PRO A 207 9.54 0.18 -26.52
N LEU A 208 9.54 0.68 -27.76
CA LEU A 208 9.50 2.11 -28.04
C LEU A 208 8.09 2.69 -27.94
N HIS A 209 7.10 1.82 -27.99
CA HIS A 209 5.69 2.17 -27.95
C HIS A 209 4.90 1.11 -27.19
N SER A 210 3.92 1.53 -26.39
CA SER A 210 3.00 0.65 -25.69
C SER A 210 1.66 1.34 -25.49
N GLU A 211 0.58 0.62 -25.77
CA GLU A 211 -0.79 1.07 -25.55
C GLU A 211 -1.57 0.05 -24.74
N SER A 212 -2.51 0.54 -23.93
CA SER A 212 -3.48 -0.28 -23.23
C SER A 212 -4.81 0.44 -23.16
N VAL A 213 -5.87 -0.25 -23.54
CA VAL A 213 -7.24 0.27 -23.52
C VAL A 213 -8.11 -0.67 -22.69
N SER A 214 -8.92 -0.09 -21.80
CA SER A 214 -9.87 -0.85 -20.99
C SER A 214 -11.20 -0.09 -20.92
N GLU A 215 -12.29 -0.82 -21.17
CA GLU A 215 -13.65 -0.32 -21.00
C GLU A 215 -14.41 -1.21 -20.04
N ASN A 216 -15.20 -0.61 -19.14
CA ASN A 216 -16.06 -1.35 -18.23
C ASN A 216 -17.41 -0.67 -18.08
N ALA A 217 -18.45 -1.47 -18.01
CA ALA A 217 -19.83 -1.02 -17.83
C ALA A 217 -20.46 -1.68 -16.60
N TYR A 218 -21.23 -0.86 -15.86
CA TYR A 218 -21.90 -1.29 -14.63
C TYR A 218 -23.37 -0.85 -14.68
N ALA A 219 -24.24 -1.71 -14.17
CA ALA A 219 -25.65 -1.42 -13.98
C ALA A 219 -26.10 -1.89 -12.59
N SER A 220 -26.78 -1.01 -11.89
CA SER A 220 -27.24 -1.27 -10.51
C SER A 220 -28.70 -0.88 -10.36
N PHE A 221 -29.46 -1.72 -9.62
CA PHE A 221 -30.82 -1.45 -9.21
C PHE A 221 -30.90 -1.58 -7.68
N PHE A 222 -31.49 -0.61 -7.01
CA PHE A 222 -31.49 -0.62 -5.55
C PHE A 222 -32.80 -0.09 -4.97
N ALA A 223 -33.09 -0.61 -3.78
CA ALA A 223 -34.17 -0.12 -2.94
C ALA A 223 -33.67 -0.03 -1.49
N THR A 224 -34.04 1.04 -0.81
CA THR A 224 -33.81 1.22 0.61
C THR A 224 -35.10 1.62 1.30
N GLY A 225 -35.29 1.16 2.53
CA GLY A 225 -36.42 1.54 3.36
C GLY A 225 -35.97 1.77 4.79
N SER A 226 -36.53 2.79 5.44
CA SER A 226 -36.32 3.12 6.84
C SER A 226 -37.67 3.43 7.46
N TYR A 227 -37.96 2.78 8.58
CA TYR A 227 -39.18 3.01 9.37
C TYR A 227 -38.79 3.33 10.80
N THR A 228 -39.24 4.53 11.24
CA THR A 228 -39.03 5.03 12.60
C THR A 228 -40.34 5.10 13.36
N LEU A 229 -40.38 4.36 14.48
CA LEU A 229 -41.52 4.35 15.39
C LEU A 229 -41.24 5.19 16.62
N MET A 230 -42.15 6.10 16.97
CA MET A 230 -42.11 6.97 18.16
C MET A 230 -40.80 7.77 18.28
N ASN A 231 -40.07 8.01 17.18
CA ASN A 231 -38.73 8.59 17.13
C ASN A 231 -37.68 7.83 17.93
N ARG A 232 -37.95 6.59 18.38
CA ARG A 232 -37.10 5.77 19.25
C ARG A 232 -36.56 4.52 18.56
N TYR A 233 -37.41 3.84 17.80
CA TYR A 233 -37.05 2.57 17.15
C TYR A 233 -36.99 2.80 15.66
N THR A 234 -35.81 2.63 15.07
CA THR A 234 -35.64 2.72 13.62
C THR A 234 -35.22 1.36 13.09
N LEU A 235 -35.95 0.83 12.11
CA LEU A 235 -35.60 -0.36 11.35
C LEU A 235 -35.27 0.07 9.92
N GLY A 236 -34.11 -0.34 9.43
CA GLY A 236 -33.68 -0.10 8.07
C GLY A 236 -33.44 -1.38 7.30
N ALA A 237 -33.79 -1.39 6.03
CA ALA A 237 -33.48 -2.48 5.10
C ALA A 237 -33.03 -1.90 3.75
N SER A 238 -32.07 -2.57 3.11
CA SER A 238 -31.66 -2.26 1.75
C SER A 238 -31.45 -3.50 0.92
N VAL A 239 -31.71 -3.39 -0.38
CA VAL A 239 -31.36 -4.41 -1.38
C VAL A 239 -30.77 -3.70 -2.60
N ARG A 240 -29.71 -4.29 -3.16
CA ARG A 240 -29.06 -3.79 -4.38
C ARG A 240 -28.66 -4.96 -5.26
N PHE A 241 -28.88 -4.83 -6.55
CA PHE A 241 -28.45 -5.76 -7.57
C PHE A 241 -27.41 -5.07 -8.44
N ASP A 242 -26.14 -5.48 -8.31
CA ASP A 242 -25.03 -4.93 -9.06
C ASP A 242 -24.59 -5.88 -10.15
N GLY A 243 -24.52 -5.39 -11.38
CA GLY A 243 -24.03 -6.07 -12.57
C GLY A 243 -22.83 -5.37 -13.19
N SER A 244 -21.94 -6.16 -13.79
CA SER A 244 -20.78 -5.67 -14.55
C SER A 244 -20.58 -6.55 -15.79
N ASP A 245 -19.94 -5.98 -16.80
CA ASP A 245 -19.51 -6.68 -18.01
C ASP A 245 -18.27 -7.58 -17.80
N LEU A 246 -17.54 -7.37 -16.69
CA LEU A 246 -16.34 -8.16 -16.35
C LEU A 246 -16.65 -9.64 -16.07
N TYR A 247 -17.81 -9.91 -15.43
CA TYR A 247 -18.22 -11.26 -15.08
C TYR A 247 -19.61 -11.57 -15.69
N GLY A 248 -19.92 -12.83 -15.78
CA GLY A 248 -21.28 -13.22 -16.11
C GLY A 248 -21.47 -13.93 -17.44
N VAL A 249 -20.49 -14.76 -17.82
CA VAL A 249 -20.70 -15.76 -18.86
C VAL A 249 -21.90 -16.64 -18.51
N ALA A 250 -22.05 -17.00 -17.21
CA ALA A 250 -23.27 -17.67 -16.72
C ALA A 250 -24.25 -16.62 -16.19
N LYS A 251 -25.48 -16.58 -16.75
CA LYS A 251 -26.53 -15.59 -16.43
C LYS A 251 -26.78 -15.40 -14.95
N LYS A 252 -26.71 -16.46 -14.13
CA LYS A 252 -26.93 -16.44 -12.69
C LYS A 252 -25.88 -15.67 -11.88
N TYR A 253 -24.70 -15.37 -12.45
CA TYR A 253 -23.62 -14.64 -11.79
C TYR A 253 -23.47 -13.21 -12.31
N ARG A 254 -24.31 -12.78 -13.26
CA ARG A 254 -24.26 -11.44 -13.85
C ARG A 254 -24.61 -10.35 -12.85
N PHE A 255 -25.60 -10.60 -11.99
CA PHE A 255 -26.01 -9.67 -10.97
C PHE A 255 -25.82 -10.31 -9.58
N LEU A 256 -25.15 -9.58 -8.70
CA LEU A 256 -24.99 -9.98 -7.30
C LEU A 256 -26.10 -9.31 -6.46
N PRO A 257 -26.96 -10.08 -5.77
CA PRO A 257 -27.85 -9.52 -4.78
C PRO A 257 -27.09 -9.16 -3.50
N LEU A 258 -27.12 -7.90 -3.13
CA LEU A 258 -26.60 -7.35 -1.89
C LEU A 258 -27.76 -6.89 -1.04
N TYR A 259 -27.69 -7.13 0.26
CA TYR A 259 -28.73 -6.67 1.16
C TYR A 259 -28.16 -6.30 2.52
N SER A 260 -28.86 -5.42 3.23
CA SER A 260 -28.55 -5.09 4.61
C SER A 260 -29.80 -4.87 5.42
N PHE A 261 -29.70 -5.15 6.71
CA PHE A 261 -30.71 -4.86 7.72
C PHE A 261 -30.04 -4.11 8.87
N SER A 262 -30.73 -3.14 9.42
CA SER A 262 -30.24 -2.36 10.57
C SER A 262 -31.35 -2.06 11.54
N GLY A 263 -30.97 -1.93 12.82
CA GLY A 263 -31.84 -1.51 13.89
C GLY A 263 -31.16 -0.47 14.76
N LEU A 264 -31.90 0.56 15.15
CA LEU A 264 -31.48 1.58 16.10
C LEU A 264 -32.56 1.72 17.17
N TRP A 265 -32.13 1.65 18.43
CA TRP A 265 -32.97 1.95 19.60
C TRP A 265 -32.38 3.14 20.37
N ARG A 266 -33.13 4.22 20.43
CA ARG A 266 -32.81 5.40 21.24
C ARG A 266 -33.40 5.21 22.63
N ALA A 267 -32.66 4.55 23.50
CA ALA A 267 -33.11 4.23 24.85
C ALA A 267 -33.26 5.49 25.74
N SER A 268 -32.47 6.56 25.46
CA SER A 268 -32.60 7.84 26.15
C SER A 268 -33.95 8.50 25.97
N ASP A 269 -34.67 8.17 24.89
CA ASP A 269 -35.99 8.77 24.59
C ASP A 269 -37.17 8.01 25.23
N GLU A 270 -36.83 6.89 25.94
CA GLU A 270 -37.83 6.14 26.68
C GLU A 270 -38.36 6.89 27.90
N PRO A 271 -39.65 6.74 28.27
CA PRO A 271 -40.26 7.50 29.39
C PRO A 271 -39.51 7.36 30.71
N TRP A 272 -38.93 6.18 30.96
CA TRP A 272 -38.19 5.88 32.18
C TRP A 272 -36.74 6.45 32.22
N LEU A 273 -36.21 6.91 31.08
CA LEU A 273 -34.84 7.47 31.00
C LEU A 273 -34.82 8.93 30.55
N ARG A 274 -35.89 9.40 29.89
CA ARG A 274 -35.97 10.73 29.28
C ARG A 274 -35.80 11.88 30.27
N GLU A 275 -36.14 11.66 31.54
CA GLU A 275 -35.96 12.67 32.60
C GLU A 275 -34.66 12.57 33.35
N SER A 276 -33.76 11.68 32.88
CA SER A 276 -32.44 11.54 33.51
C SER A 276 -31.62 12.83 33.37
N THR A 277 -31.09 13.30 34.48
CA THR A 277 -30.18 14.45 34.52
C THR A 277 -28.73 14.04 34.27
N VAL A 278 -28.44 12.75 34.28
CA VAL A 278 -27.09 12.19 34.09
C VAL A 278 -26.88 11.68 32.69
N ILE A 279 -27.85 10.94 32.13
CA ILE A 279 -27.76 10.35 30.79
C ILE A 279 -28.48 11.26 29.80
N ASN A 280 -27.72 11.88 28.89
CA ASN A 280 -28.25 12.80 27.88
C ASN A 280 -28.58 12.08 26.58
N ASN A 281 -27.81 11.03 26.24
CA ASN A 281 -28.08 10.17 25.09
C ASN A 281 -27.67 8.76 25.41
N LEU A 282 -28.52 7.78 25.02
CA LEU A 282 -28.19 6.37 25.03
C LEU A 282 -28.89 5.73 23.83
N ALA A 283 -28.10 5.20 22.89
CA ALA A 283 -28.61 4.54 21.71
C ALA A 283 -27.87 3.23 21.47
N PHE A 284 -28.57 2.21 21.03
CA PHE A 284 -28.02 0.91 20.62
C PHE A 284 -28.26 0.72 19.12
N ARG A 285 -27.24 0.17 18.45
CA ARG A 285 -27.23 -0.07 17.01
C ARG A 285 -26.85 -1.49 16.72
N ALA A 286 -27.51 -2.10 15.73
CA ALA A 286 -27.09 -3.39 15.19
C ALA A 286 -27.34 -3.38 13.69
N SER A 287 -26.44 -3.99 12.93
CA SER A 287 -26.61 -4.18 11.49
C SER A 287 -25.97 -5.48 11.00
N TYR A 288 -26.57 -6.03 9.95
CA TYR A 288 -26.06 -7.14 9.20
C TYR A 288 -26.23 -6.89 7.72
N GLY A 289 -25.19 -7.18 6.92
CA GLY A 289 -25.30 -6.97 5.47
C GLY A 289 -24.23 -7.71 4.69
N ILE A 290 -24.44 -7.75 3.37
CA ILE A 290 -23.49 -8.31 2.40
C ILE A 290 -23.03 -7.19 1.49
N GLN A 291 -21.70 -7.11 1.30
CA GLN A 291 -21.03 -6.25 0.33
C GLN A 291 -20.40 -7.13 -0.77
N GLY A 292 -20.39 -6.63 -1.99
CA GLY A 292 -19.75 -7.27 -3.13
C GLY A 292 -18.49 -6.53 -3.56
N ASN A 293 -17.50 -7.27 -4.04
CA ASN A 293 -16.32 -6.72 -4.70
C ASN A 293 -16.07 -7.45 -6.02
N ILE A 294 -15.48 -6.74 -6.98
CA ILE A 294 -15.13 -7.28 -8.30
C ILE A 294 -13.63 -7.08 -8.56
N ASP A 295 -12.92 -8.17 -8.89
CA ASP A 295 -11.54 -8.06 -9.36
C ASP A 295 -11.54 -7.67 -10.85
N LYS A 296 -10.92 -6.53 -11.17
CA LYS A 296 -10.83 -6.00 -12.54
C LYS A 296 -9.71 -6.65 -13.35
N ASN A 297 -8.80 -7.37 -12.72
CA ASN A 297 -7.63 -7.97 -13.35
C ASN A 297 -7.87 -9.41 -13.81
N THR A 298 -9.00 -10.00 -13.40
CA THR A 298 -9.33 -11.40 -13.69
C THR A 298 -10.43 -11.47 -14.76
N SER A 299 -10.18 -12.24 -15.81
CA SER A 299 -11.13 -12.48 -16.89
C SER A 299 -11.80 -13.86 -16.75
N SER A 300 -13.07 -13.93 -17.07
CA SER A 300 -13.82 -15.21 -17.21
C SER A 300 -13.56 -15.91 -18.54
N PHE A 301 -12.90 -15.23 -19.48
CA PHE A 301 -12.56 -15.74 -20.81
C PHE A 301 -11.13 -16.27 -20.86
N VAL A 302 -10.85 -17.07 -21.89
CA VAL A 302 -9.46 -17.42 -22.22
C VAL A 302 -8.74 -16.15 -22.66
N MET A 303 -7.62 -15.86 -22.03
CA MET A 303 -6.72 -14.77 -22.43
C MET A 303 -5.49 -15.36 -23.10
N GLY A 304 -5.13 -14.84 -24.26
CA GLY A 304 -3.94 -15.22 -24.99
C GLY A 304 -3.08 -13.99 -25.32
N ASN A 305 -1.78 -14.20 -25.29
CA ASN A 305 -0.81 -13.18 -25.69
C ASN A 305 -0.14 -13.61 -27.01
N TYR A 306 0.05 -12.69 -27.94
CA TYR A 306 0.92 -12.90 -29.08
C TYR A 306 2.35 -13.07 -28.61
N ASN A 307 2.98 -14.12 -29.05
CA ASN A 307 4.37 -14.45 -28.73
C ASN A 307 5.01 -15.18 -29.93
N ASN A 308 6.33 -15.20 -30.01
CA ASN A 308 7.05 -16.02 -30.98
C ASN A 308 7.52 -17.30 -30.28
N ALA A 309 7.29 -18.42 -30.89
CA ALA A 309 7.78 -19.70 -30.42
C ALA A 309 8.68 -20.35 -31.47
N SER A 310 9.80 -20.88 -31.04
CA SER A 310 10.62 -21.76 -31.87
C SER A 310 9.92 -23.11 -31.95
N ILE A 311 9.26 -23.38 -33.07
CA ILE A 311 8.52 -24.63 -33.30
C ILE A 311 9.48 -25.75 -33.77
N LEU A 312 10.49 -25.39 -34.55
CA LEU A 312 11.57 -26.27 -34.98
C LEU A 312 12.91 -25.53 -34.85
N PRO A 313 14.05 -26.27 -34.80
CA PRO A 313 15.35 -25.62 -34.78
C PRO A 313 15.52 -24.66 -35.96
N GLY A 314 15.68 -23.37 -35.70
CA GLY A 314 15.84 -22.31 -36.70
C GLY A 314 14.54 -21.77 -37.32
N VAL A 315 13.36 -22.26 -36.89
CA VAL A 315 12.05 -21.77 -37.37
C VAL A 315 11.29 -21.14 -36.17
N THR A 316 11.06 -19.84 -36.25
CA THR A 316 10.29 -19.08 -35.27
C THR A 316 8.98 -18.64 -35.93
N GLU A 317 7.88 -18.90 -35.26
CA GLU A 317 6.51 -18.55 -35.74
C GLU A 317 5.78 -17.70 -34.71
N ASP A 318 4.90 -16.82 -35.20
CA ASP A 318 3.98 -16.08 -34.35
C ASP A 318 2.90 -17.00 -33.81
N VAL A 319 2.80 -17.07 -32.49
CA VAL A 319 1.83 -17.94 -31.80
C VAL A 319 0.99 -17.14 -30.79
N ILE A 320 -0.19 -17.63 -30.49
CA ILE A 320 -0.98 -17.14 -29.36
C ILE A 320 -0.76 -18.10 -28.19
N VAL A 321 -0.02 -17.65 -27.20
CA VAL A 321 0.16 -18.40 -25.96
C VAL A 321 -1.01 -18.13 -25.03
N LEU A 322 -1.76 -19.16 -24.67
CA LEU A 322 -2.85 -19.05 -23.72
C LEU A 322 -2.32 -18.84 -22.32
N GLY A 323 -2.62 -17.68 -21.72
CA GLY A 323 -2.11 -17.29 -20.40
C GLY A 323 -2.98 -17.76 -19.24
N SER A 324 -4.27 -18.04 -19.46
CA SER A 324 -5.21 -18.44 -18.42
C SER A 324 -6.29 -19.38 -18.92
N ALA A 325 -6.65 -20.35 -18.06
CA ALA A 325 -7.82 -21.20 -18.31
C ALA A 325 -9.12 -20.39 -18.15
N PRO A 326 -10.16 -20.67 -18.96
CA PRO A 326 -11.45 -19.99 -18.83
C PRO A 326 -12.17 -20.41 -17.56
N ASN A 327 -12.78 -19.46 -16.86
CA ASN A 327 -13.64 -19.77 -15.72
C ASN A 327 -15.03 -19.12 -15.87
N ARG A 328 -15.98 -19.86 -16.44
CA ARG A 328 -17.36 -19.40 -16.61
C ARG A 328 -18.13 -19.26 -15.30
N ARG A 329 -17.59 -19.76 -14.17
CA ARG A 329 -18.19 -19.69 -12.82
C ARG A 329 -17.63 -18.55 -11.99
N LEU A 330 -16.74 -17.76 -12.57
CA LEU A 330 -16.20 -16.59 -11.89
C LEU A 330 -17.34 -15.64 -11.50
N ARG A 331 -17.31 -15.21 -10.25
CA ARG A 331 -18.35 -14.39 -9.64
C ARG A 331 -17.77 -13.35 -8.70
N TRP A 332 -18.62 -12.44 -8.28
CA TRP A 332 -18.27 -11.42 -7.31
C TRP A 332 -17.82 -12.05 -5.99
N GLU A 333 -16.81 -11.46 -5.39
CA GLU A 333 -16.43 -11.69 -4.01
C GLU A 333 -17.50 -11.14 -3.08
N LYS A 334 -17.68 -11.76 -1.91
CA LYS A 334 -18.68 -11.35 -0.92
C LYS A 334 -18.04 -11.08 0.42
N THR A 335 -18.50 -10.04 1.09
CA THR A 335 -18.13 -9.76 2.47
C THR A 335 -19.39 -9.63 3.30
N TYR A 336 -19.57 -10.56 4.25
CA TYR A 336 -20.60 -10.54 5.25
C TYR A 336 -20.13 -9.70 6.43
N THR A 337 -20.90 -8.68 6.79
CA THR A 337 -20.57 -7.77 7.87
C THR A 337 -21.67 -7.78 8.92
N THR A 338 -21.31 -8.08 10.17
CA THR A 338 -22.14 -7.86 11.35
C THR A 338 -21.51 -6.75 12.17
N ASN A 339 -22.31 -5.78 12.59
CA ASN A 339 -21.89 -4.71 13.48
C ASN A 339 -22.91 -4.56 14.61
N ALA A 340 -22.42 -4.33 15.84
CA ALA A 340 -23.24 -3.99 17.00
C ALA A 340 -22.51 -2.92 17.81
N GLY A 341 -23.22 -1.87 18.18
CA GLY A 341 -22.61 -0.74 18.89
C GLY A 341 -23.61 0.01 19.77
N PHE A 342 -23.04 0.90 20.57
CA PHE A 342 -23.84 1.82 21.37
C PHE A 342 -23.17 3.20 21.45
N ASP A 343 -24.00 4.21 21.64
CA ASP A 343 -23.61 5.60 21.90
C ASP A 343 -24.15 6.01 23.27
N ILE A 344 -23.31 6.55 24.11
CA ILE A 344 -23.73 7.12 25.40
C ILE A 344 -23.12 8.51 25.58
N SER A 345 -23.94 9.46 26.00
CA SER A 345 -23.48 10.79 26.45
C SER A 345 -24.05 11.08 27.82
N VAL A 346 -23.19 11.56 28.71
CA VAL A 346 -23.54 11.83 30.12
C VAL A 346 -23.06 13.20 30.59
N ILE A 347 -23.65 13.68 31.68
CA ILE A 347 -23.26 14.91 32.41
C ILE A 347 -23.25 16.11 31.46
N ASP A 348 -24.44 16.50 30.94
CA ASP A 348 -24.61 17.57 29.95
C ASP A 348 -23.69 17.42 28.72
N ASN A 349 -23.58 16.20 28.21
CA ASN A 349 -22.67 15.81 27.12
C ASN A 349 -21.19 16.15 27.40
N ALA A 350 -20.78 16.18 28.67
CA ALA A 350 -19.38 16.37 29.03
C ALA A 350 -18.54 15.15 28.70
N ILE A 351 -19.14 13.95 28.68
CA ILE A 351 -18.51 12.71 28.29
C ILE A 351 -19.41 12.03 27.26
N SER A 352 -18.89 11.75 26.09
CA SER A 352 -19.55 10.99 25.01
C SER A 352 -18.68 9.81 24.62
N LEU A 353 -19.24 8.61 24.66
CA LEU A 353 -18.57 7.35 24.31
C LEU A 353 -19.38 6.67 23.20
N THR A 354 -18.70 6.28 22.14
CA THR A 354 -19.19 5.39 21.09
C THR A 354 -18.37 4.11 21.14
N ALA A 355 -19.02 2.97 21.10
CA ALA A 355 -18.33 1.68 21.01
C ALA A 355 -19.04 0.77 20.00
N ASP A 356 -18.25 0.20 19.10
CA ASP A 356 -18.71 -0.70 18.05
C ASP A 356 -17.89 -1.99 18.05
N TYR A 357 -18.54 -3.11 17.90
CA TYR A 357 -17.94 -4.41 17.58
C TYR A 357 -18.32 -4.77 16.17
N TYR A 358 -17.37 -5.26 15.38
CA TYR A 358 -17.63 -5.76 14.04
C TYR A 358 -17.01 -7.14 13.81
N HIS A 359 -17.72 -7.90 12.96
CA HIS A 359 -17.25 -9.15 12.40
C HIS A 359 -17.50 -9.14 10.90
N ARG A 360 -16.42 -9.25 10.11
CA ARG A 360 -16.45 -9.25 8.64
C ARG A 360 -15.83 -10.55 8.14
N LYS A 361 -16.59 -11.30 7.36
CA LYS A 361 -16.11 -12.52 6.69
C LYS A 361 -16.16 -12.33 5.18
N GLY A 362 -14.99 -12.33 4.55
CA GLY A 362 -14.84 -12.38 3.09
C GLY A 362 -14.92 -13.83 2.63
N ASP A 363 -15.85 -14.12 1.75
CA ASP A 363 -16.02 -15.43 1.10
C ASP A 363 -16.00 -15.27 -0.42
N ASP A 364 -15.79 -16.37 -1.12
CA ASP A 364 -15.69 -16.35 -2.59
C ASP A 364 -14.57 -15.41 -3.09
N LEU A 365 -13.51 -15.18 -2.29
CA LEU A 365 -12.39 -14.36 -2.70
C LEU A 365 -11.63 -15.03 -3.83
N ILE A 366 -11.25 -14.24 -4.83
CA ILE A 366 -10.57 -14.74 -6.03
C ILE A 366 -9.13 -15.07 -5.67
N ALA A 367 -8.75 -16.31 -5.91
CA ALA A 367 -7.41 -16.84 -5.67
C ALA A 367 -7.00 -17.83 -6.74
N LEU A 368 -5.70 -18.05 -6.85
CA LEU A 368 -5.11 -19.01 -7.75
C LEU A 368 -5.38 -20.43 -7.25
N LYS A 369 -5.83 -21.32 -8.13
CA LYS A 369 -5.97 -22.76 -7.88
C LYS A 369 -5.16 -23.55 -8.88
N MET A 370 -4.35 -24.49 -8.39
CA MET A 370 -3.58 -25.39 -9.26
C MET A 370 -4.52 -26.36 -9.98
N LEU A 371 -4.21 -26.62 -11.23
CA LEU A 371 -4.92 -27.58 -12.08
C LEU A 371 -4.05 -28.81 -12.35
N PRO A 372 -4.65 -29.97 -12.61
CA PRO A 372 -3.94 -31.10 -13.17
C PRO A 372 -3.31 -30.72 -14.51
N LEU A 373 -2.08 -31.14 -14.77
CA LEU A 373 -1.32 -30.77 -15.99
C LEU A 373 -1.99 -31.24 -17.28
N GLU A 374 -2.83 -32.25 -17.21
CA GLU A 374 -3.63 -32.78 -18.33
C GLU A 374 -4.63 -31.76 -18.89
N THR A 375 -4.93 -30.69 -18.12
CA THR A 375 -5.80 -29.59 -18.60
C THR A 375 -5.11 -28.64 -19.56
N GLY A 376 -3.77 -28.74 -19.69
CA GLY A 376 -2.94 -27.82 -20.47
C GLY A 376 -2.69 -26.47 -19.77
N PHE A 377 -3.14 -26.31 -18.51
CA PHE A 377 -2.91 -25.12 -17.70
C PHE A 377 -2.34 -25.50 -16.34
N MET A 378 -1.41 -24.73 -15.83
CA MET A 378 -0.86 -24.97 -14.47
C MET A 378 -1.82 -24.51 -13.38
N SER A 379 -2.56 -23.43 -13.66
CA SER A 379 -3.45 -22.81 -12.68
C SER A 379 -4.55 -21.99 -13.33
N TYR A 380 -5.56 -21.63 -12.56
CA TYR A 380 -6.60 -20.67 -12.96
C TYR A 380 -7.13 -19.89 -11.75
N MET A 381 -7.73 -18.73 -12.03
CA MET A 381 -8.34 -17.91 -10.99
C MET A 381 -9.75 -18.42 -10.68
N VAL A 382 -10.06 -18.58 -9.38
CA VAL A 382 -11.33 -19.13 -8.92
C VAL A 382 -11.76 -18.47 -7.61
N ASN A 383 -13.07 -18.38 -7.39
CA ASN A 383 -13.62 -17.93 -6.12
C ASN A 383 -13.46 -19.07 -5.08
N TRP A 384 -12.42 -19.00 -4.28
CA TRP A 384 -12.01 -20.09 -3.38
C TRP A 384 -11.57 -19.63 -2.01
N ALA A 385 -10.82 -18.54 -1.92
CA ALA A 385 -10.23 -18.09 -0.67
C ALA A 385 -11.27 -17.44 0.25
N SER A 386 -10.98 -17.45 1.53
CA SER A 386 -11.78 -16.76 2.53
C SER A 386 -10.93 -16.19 3.64
N MET A 387 -11.37 -15.05 4.21
CA MET A 387 -10.71 -14.39 5.33
C MET A 387 -11.72 -13.78 6.29
N ARG A 388 -11.29 -13.54 7.51
CA ARG A 388 -12.08 -12.90 8.56
C ARG A 388 -11.32 -11.68 9.10
N ASN A 389 -12.05 -10.60 9.35
CA ASN A 389 -11.63 -9.46 10.14
C ASN A 389 -12.64 -9.25 11.26
N GLN A 390 -12.18 -9.17 12.50
CA GLN A 390 -13.01 -8.89 13.66
C GLN A 390 -12.32 -7.91 14.58
N GLY A 391 -13.10 -7.09 15.27
CA GLY A 391 -12.50 -6.09 16.13
C GLY A 391 -13.53 -5.23 16.81
N PHE A 392 -13.03 -4.27 17.57
CA PHE A 392 -13.85 -3.25 18.18
C PHE A 392 -13.22 -1.87 18.01
N GLU A 393 -14.08 -0.86 17.99
CA GLU A 393 -13.71 0.53 17.87
C GLU A 393 -14.34 1.32 19.03
N VAL A 394 -13.56 2.20 19.65
CA VAL A 394 -14.00 3.05 20.76
C VAL A 394 -13.66 4.50 20.45
N GLY A 395 -14.64 5.37 20.49
CA GLY A 395 -14.48 6.81 20.42
C GLY A 395 -14.93 7.46 21.74
N LEU A 396 -14.05 8.26 22.35
CA LEU A 396 -14.35 8.99 23.58
C LEU A 396 -14.10 10.48 23.37
N ALA A 397 -15.12 11.28 23.54
CA ALA A 397 -15.03 12.73 23.56
C ALA A 397 -15.34 13.25 24.97
N THR A 398 -14.46 14.09 25.50
CA THR A 398 -14.65 14.65 26.86
C THR A 398 -14.44 16.15 26.87
N ARG A 399 -15.26 16.84 27.66
CA ARG A 399 -15.09 18.23 28.05
C ARG A 399 -14.55 18.26 29.49
N ASN A 400 -13.22 18.20 29.61
CA ASN A 400 -12.55 18.05 30.89
C ASN A 400 -12.72 19.26 31.80
N ILE A 401 -12.57 20.47 31.23
CA ILE A 401 -12.72 21.74 31.92
C ILE A 401 -13.44 22.72 30.97
N ALA A 402 -14.42 23.44 31.49
CA ALA A 402 -15.09 24.53 30.79
C ALA A 402 -15.37 25.67 31.76
N THR A 403 -14.50 26.69 31.76
CA THR A 403 -14.66 27.93 32.49
C THR A 403 -14.78 29.10 31.53
N ARG A 404 -15.06 30.29 32.03
CA ARG A 404 -15.16 31.51 31.23
C ARG A 404 -13.92 31.77 30.35
N ASN A 405 -12.73 31.47 30.87
CA ASN A 405 -11.47 31.84 30.22
C ASN A 405 -10.66 30.62 29.76
N PHE A 406 -10.99 29.41 30.22
CA PHE A 406 -10.23 28.21 29.90
C PHE A 406 -11.16 27.05 29.57
N ARG A 407 -10.90 26.39 28.43
CA ARG A 407 -11.57 25.17 28.00
C ARG A 407 -10.54 24.12 27.63
N TRP A 408 -10.75 22.91 28.14
CA TRP A 408 -9.97 21.74 27.76
C TRP A 408 -10.91 20.61 27.33
N THR A 409 -10.71 20.14 26.10
CA THR A 409 -11.43 18.98 25.54
C THR A 409 -10.45 17.93 25.06
N THR A 410 -10.83 16.66 25.18
CA THR A 410 -10.08 15.53 24.69
C THR A 410 -10.97 14.69 23.77
N ASN A 411 -10.45 14.32 22.59
CA ASN A 411 -11.00 13.28 21.74
C ASN A 411 -9.99 12.12 21.69
N PHE A 412 -10.43 10.94 22.04
CA PHE A 412 -9.64 9.71 22.00
C PHE A 412 -10.34 8.71 21.10
N ASN A 413 -9.60 8.01 20.24
CA ASN A 413 -10.07 6.89 19.46
C ASN A 413 -9.11 5.72 19.58
N LEU A 414 -9.69 4.51 19.64
CA LEU A 414 -8.99 3.25 19.74
C LEU A 414 -9.70 2.23 18.85
N ALA A 415 -8.94 1.51 18.03
CA ALA A 415 -9.41 0.38 17.27
C ALA A 415 -8.53 -0.84 17.53
N TYR A 416 -9.15 -1.98 17.70
CA TYR A 416 -8.52 -3.30 17.66
C TYR A 416 -9.02 -4.04 16.43
N ASN A 417 -8.13 -4.58 15.62
CA ASN A 417 -8.48 -5.39 14.46
C ASN A 417 -7.63 -6.65 14.40
N GLU A 418 -8.28 -7.79 14.29
CA GLU A 418 -7.66 -9.09 14.06
C GLU A 418 -8.07 -9.62 12.68
N ASN A 419 -7.09 -9.84 11.82
CA ASN A 419 -7.27 -10.46 10.51
C ASN A 419 -6.84 -11.94 10.56
N THR A 420 -7.60 -12.82 9.92
CA THR A 420 -7.27 -14.25 9.81
C THR A 420 -7.64 -14.75 8.42
N VAL A 421 -6.70 -15.34 7.71
CA VAL A 421 -6.96 -16.13 6.51
C VAL A 421 -7.58 -17.43 6.92
N LEU A 422 -8.79 -17.73 6.44
CA LEU A 422 -9.52 -18.95 6.79
C LEU A 422 -9.28 -20.06 5.77
N GLN A 423 -9.02 -19.70 4.52
CA GLN A 423 -8.78 -20.63 3.43
C GLN A 423 -7.93 -20.00 2.34
N GLU A 424 -6.82 -20.65 2.00
CA GLU A 424 -6.00 -20.32 0.83
C GLU A 424 -5.36 -21.59 0.24
N THR A 425 -4.84 -21.51 -0.98
CA THR A 425 -4.09 -22.61 -1.62
C THR A 425 -2.67 -22.14 -1.89
N VAL A 426 -1.70 -22.91 -1.44
CA VAL A 426 -0.28 -22.69 -1.75
C VAL A 426 0.13 -23.70 -2.83
N PRO A 427 0.73 -23.26 -3.95
CA PRO A 427 1.27 -24.17 -4.97
C PRO A 427 2.28 -25.16 -4.37
N SER A 428 2.27 -26.40 -4.85
CA SER A 428 3.14 -27.47 -4.33
C SER A 428 4.65 -27.18 -4.46
N ASN A 429 5.03 -26.41 -5.48
CA ASN A 429 6.42 -26.01 -5.73
C ASN A 429 6.84 -24.72 -4.99
N GLN A 430 5.95 -24.09 -4.23
CA GLN A 430 6.23 -22.86 -3.50
C GLN A 430 6.76 -23.19 -2.12
N THR A 431 7.85 -22.52 -1.71
CA THR A 431 8.53 -22.72 -0.42
C THR A 431 8.05 -21.76 0.68
N THR A 432 7.19 -20.79 0.34
CA THR A 432 6.60 -19.89 1.32
C THR A 432 5.44 -20.55 2.08
N PRO A 433 5.33 -20.37 3.42
CA PRO A 433 4.25 -20.96 4.21
C PRO A 433 2.85 -20.50 3.78
N SER A 434 1.85 -21.36 4.04
CA SER A 434 0.45 -20.94 4.02
C SER A 434 0.18 -19.93 5.12
N ARG A 435 -0.69 -18.97 4.81
CA ARG A 435 -1.20 -18.01 5.81
C ARG A 435 -2.49 -18.49 6.46
N GLU A 436 -2.99 -19.67 6.10
CA GLU A 436 -4.20 -20.24 6.72
C GLU A 436 -4.03 -20.34 8.24
N GLY A 437 -4.97 -19.72 8.98
CA GLY A 437 -4.89 -19.56 10.43
C GLY A 437 -4.10 -18.33 10.90
N TYR A 438 -3.46 -17.59 10.00
CA TYR A 438 -2.65 -16.40 10.28
C TYR A 438 -3.20 -15.16 9.55
N PRO A 439 -2.73 -13.94 9.90
CA PRO A 439 -3.08 -12.74 9.15
C PRO A 439 -2.60 -12.78 7.69
N VAL A 440 -3.28 -12.03 6.82
CA VAL A 440 -2.89 -11.91 5.40
C VAL A 440 -1.47 -11.36 5.23
N ASN A 441 -1.03 -10.47 6.13
CA ASN A 441 0.31 -9.90 6.19
C ASN A 441 1.17 -10.58 7.27
N ALA A 442 1.00 -11.90 7.43
CA ALA A 442 1.81 -12.71 8.34
C ALA A 442 3.30 -12.67 7.94
N ILE A 443 4.15 -12.46 8.91
CA ILE A 443 5.61 -12.50 8.74
C ILE A 443 6.11 -13.82 9.30
N PHE A 444 6.63 -14.66 8.40
CA PHE A 444 7.27 -15.92 8.73
C PHE A 444 8.79 -15.76 8.64
N ALA A 445 9.52 -16.39 9.52
CA ALA A 445 10.97 -16.34 9.54
C ALA A 445 11.58 -17.68 10.00
N TYR A 446 12.85 -17.90 9.70
CA TYR A 446 13.64 -18.95 10.33
C TYR A 446 13.99 -18.50 11.74
N LYS A 447 13.60 -19.28 12.74
CA LYS A 447 13.87 -18.95 14.12
C LYS A 447 15.29 -19.28 14.49
N THR A 448 16.01 -18.31 15.10
CA THR A 448 17.39 -18.47 15.52
C THR A 448 17.49 -18.90 16.98
N ALA A 449 18.50 -19.71 17.32
CA ALA A 449 18.79 -20.18 18.68
C ALA A 449 20.11 -19.63 19.22
N GLY A 450 20.58 -18.50 18.68
CA GLY A 450 21.86 -17.88 18.97
C GLY A 450 22.94 -18.22 17.93
N LEU A 451 24.18 -18.08 18.31
CA LEU A 451 25.35 -18.32 17.48
C LEU A 451 26.19 -19.48 18.07
N ASP A 452 26.93 -20.18 17.22
CA ASP A 452 27.92 -21.13 17.65
C ASP A 452 29.23 -20.43 18.09
N GLU A 453 30.25 -21.20 18.47
CA GLU A 453 31.56 -20.70 18.92
C GLU A 453 32.31 -19.92 17.84
N ASN A 454 31.94 -20.06 16.57
CA ASN A 454 32.52 -19.40 15.41
C ASN A 454 31.67 -18.27 14.89
N GLY A 455 30.56 -17.96 15.56
CA GLY A 455 29.61 -16.89 15.18
C GLY A 455 28.66 -17.26 14.05
N ASN A 456 28.55 -18.56 13.71
CA ASN A 456 27.54 -18.99 12.74
C ASN A 456 26.17 -19.10 13.37
N VAL A 457 25.12 -18.87 12.57
CA VAL A 457 23.73 -18.96 13.03
C VAL A 457 23.37 -20.39 13.43
N LEU A 458 22.85 -20.55 14.64
CA LEU A 458 22.16 -21.76 15.07
C LEU A 458 20.65 -21.56 14.89
N TYR A 459 20.01 -22.52 14.27
CA TYR A 459 18.56 -22.53 14.00
C TYR A 459 17.83 -23.32 15.06
N LEU A 460 16.63 -22.86 15.42
CA LEU A 460 15.74 -23.57 16.33
C LEU A 460 14.75 -24.40 15.50
N ALA A 461 14.91 -25.70 15.52
CA ALA A 461 13.98 -26.62 14.87
C ALA A 461 12.66 -26.75 15.66
N LYS A 462 11.61 -27.28 15.03
CA LYS A 462 10.27 -27.44 15.66
C LYS A 462 10.26 -28.33 16.89
N ASP A 463 11.19 -29.28 16.97
CA ASP A 463 11.37 -30.16 18.13
C ASP A 463 12.13 -29.50 19.30
N GLY A 464 12.57 -28.23 19.12
CA GLY A 464 13.33 -27.48 20.10
C GLY A 464 14.84 -27.72 20.02
N SER A 465 15.34 -28.56 19.11
CA SER A 465 16.77 -28.77 18.92
C SER A 465 17.43 -27.57 18.26
N LYS A 466 18.71 -27.34 18.62
CA LYS A 466 19.56 -26.36 17.97
C LYS A 466 20.31 -27.06 16.84
N GLN A 467 20.20 -26.55 15.64
CA GLN A 467 20.78 -27.12 14.43
C GLN A 467 21.67 -26.11 13.72
N THR A 468 22.75 -26.62 13.13
CA THR A 468 23.55 -25.82 12.18
C THR A 468 22.76 -25.55 10.90
N ALA A 469 23.20 -24.60 10.07
CA ALA A 469 22.56 -24.33 8.78
C ALA A 469 22.54 -25.57 7.87
N GLN A 470 23.64 -26.36 7.89
CA GLN A 470 23.75 -27.58 7.09
C GLN A 470 22.71 -28.64 7.49
N GLU A 471 22.46 -28.82 8.78
CA GLU A 471 21.47 -29.76 9.31
C GLU A 471 20.05 -29.25 9.06
N PHE A 472 19.79 -27.97 9.35
CA PHE A 472 18.48 -27.35 9.25
C PHE A 472 17.93 -27.35 7.82
N PHE A 473 18.76 -26.96 6.85
CA PHE A 473 18.38 -26.93 5.43
C PHE A 473 18.66 -28.25 4.71
N LYS A 474 19.22 -29.26 5.38
CA LYS A 474 19.67 -30.54 4.81
C LYS A 474 20.49 -30.34 3.54
N LEU A 475 21.59 -29.56 3.65
CA LEU A 475 22.43 -29.23 2.50
C LEU A 475 23.26 -30.39 2.04
N ASN A 476 23.31 -30.63 0.72
CA ASN A 476 24.25 -31.55 0.10
C ASN A 476 25.65 -30.90 -0.04
N ALA A 477 26.62 -31.65 -0.56
CA ALA A 477 28.00 -31.17 -0.72
C ALA A 477 28.12 -29.93 -1.64
N ALA A 478 27.18 -29.71 -2.56
CA ALA A 478 27.13 -28.53 -3.45
C ALA A 478 26.40 -27.33 -2.83
N GLY A 479 25.95 -27.43 -1.58
CA GLY A 479 25.19 -26.37 -0.92
C GLY A 479 23.75 -26.27 -1.34
N ALA A 480 23.19 -27.25 -2.04
CA ALA A 480 21.76 -27.24 -2.39
C ALA A 480 20.93 -27.97 -1.32
N SER A 481 19.78 -27.42 -0.97
CA SER A 481 18.84 -28.09 -0.07
C SER A 481 18.23 -29.32 -0.72
N THR A 482 18.17 -30.41 0.02
CA THR A 482 17.54 -31.67 -0.41
C THR A 482 16.08 -31.77 0.02
N LEU A 483 15.58 -30.75 0.74
CA LEU A 483 14.20 -30.69 1.21
C LEU A 483 13.23 -30.43 0.05
N THR A 484 12.09 -31.09 0.09
CA THR A 484 10.94 -30.74 -0.76
C THR A 484 10.43 -29.35 -0.42
N ALA A 485 9.65 -28.74 -1.33
CA ALA A 485 9.05 -27.43 -1.07
C ALA A 485 8.14 -27.42 0.18
N GLU A 486 7.45 -28.53 0.46
CA GLU A 486 6.63 -28.69 1.66
C GLU A 486 7.49 -28.71 2.92
N GLU A 487 8.56 -29.51 2.95
CA GLU A 487 9.50 -29.52 4.08
C GLU A 487 10.19 -28.19 4.29
N GLN A 488 10.49 -27.44 3.21
CA GLN A 488 11.03 -26.08 3.31
C GLN A 488 10.03 -25.09 3.92
N ARG A 489 8.74 -25.20 3.58
CA ARG A 489 7.67 -24.41 4.24
C ARG A 489 7.63 -24.67 5.74
N ASP A 490 7.87 -25.90 6.14
CA ASP A 490 7.83 -26.33 7.53
C ASP A 490 8.99 -25.79 8.39
N LEU A 491 10.05 -25.27 7.78
CA LEU A 491 11.15 -24.63 8.50
C LEU A 491 10.78 -23.25 9.07
N TYR A 492 9.74 -22.64 8.54
CA TYR A 492 9.34 -21.30 8.96
C TYR A 492 8.52 -21.30 10.26
N THR A 493 8.70 -20.26 11.03
CA THR A 493 7.91 -19.94 12.22
C THR A 493 7.19 -18.61 12.02
N TYR A 494 5.94 -18.53 12.44
CA TYR A 494 5.21 -17.26 12.48
C TYR A 494 5.78 -16.36 13.58
N ILE A 495 6.13 -15.12 13.23
CA ILE A 495 6.73 -14.14 14.15
C ILE A 495 5.71 -13.06 14.53
N GLY A 496 4.87 -12.63 13.60
CA GLY A 496 3.90 -11.59 13.83
C GLY A 496 3.27 -11.08 12.54
N SER A 497 2.48 -10.03 12.65
CA SER A 497 1.79 -9.39 11.51
C SER A 497 2.46 -8.09 11.12
N GLY A 498 2.49 -7.79 9.82
CA GLY A 498 2.82 -6.46 9.30
C GLY A 498 1.73 -5.42 9.56
N ASP A 499 0.52 -5.85 9.92
CA ASP A 499 -0.58 -4.95 10.26
C ASP A 499 -0.62 -4.72 11.79
N PRO A 500 -0.89 -3.49 12.25
CA PRO A 500 -1.07 -3.22 13.66
C PRO A 500 -2.35 -3.88 14.20
N LEU A 501 -2.25 -4.49 15.38
CA LEU A 501 -3.43 -4.98 16.11
C LEU A 501 -4.23 -3.84 16.74
N TRP A 502 -3.54 -2.81 17.22
CA TRP A 502 -4.12 -1.65 17.88
C TRP A 502 -3.72 -0.39 17.15
N THR A 503 -4.70 0.43 16.79
CA THR A 503 -4.50 1.75 16.21
C THR A 503 -5.31 2.76 16.96
N GLY A 504 -4.83 3.99 17.04
CA GLY A 504 -5.59 5.03 17.68
C GLY A 504 -4.86 6.35 17.76
N GLY A 505 -5.51 7.26 18.44
CA GLY A 505 -4.95 8.58 18.68
C GLY A 505 -5.73 9.37 19.69
N PHE A 506 -5.17 10.48 20.10
CA PHE A 506 -5.86 11.41 20.97
C PHE A 506 -5.50 12.85 20.60
N ILE A 507 -6.52 13.69 20.61
CA ILE A 507 -6.43 15.10 20.34
C ILE A 507 -6.85 15.85 21.62
N ASN A 508 -5.96 16.68 22.14
CA ASN A 508 -6.28 17.61 23.22
C ASN A 508 -6.35 19.03 22.67
N ASN A 509 -7.45 19.71 22.94
CA ASN A 509 -7.61 21.12 22.63
C ASN A 509 -7.68 21.91 23.93
N PHE A 510 -6.80 22.88 24.03
CA PHE A 510 -6.74 23.83 25.14
C PHE A 510 -7.01 25.22 24.59
N SER A 511 -8.09 25.83 25.02
CA SER A 511 -8.40 27.22 24.69
C SER A 511 -8.24 28.07 25.93
N TYR A 512 -7.42 29.10 25.86
CA TYR A 512 -7.24 30.07 26.93
C TYR A 512 -7.41 31.48 26.36
N ARG A 513 -8.54 32.12 26.70
CA ARG A 513 -8.95 33.40 26.09
C ARG A 513 -8.93 33.30 24.56
N ASP A 514 -8.03 34.05 23.92
CA ASP A 514 -7.89 34.14 22.45
C ASP A 514 -6.88 33.15 21.88
N PHE A 515 -6.24 32.31 22.72
CA PHE A 515 -5.28 31.29 22.29
C PHE A 515 -5.91 29.92 22.26
N ASP A 516 -5.65 29.18 21.18
CA ASP A 516 -6.00 27.77 21.01
C ASP A 516 -4.74 26.93 20.76
N LEU A 517 -4.51 25.95 21.62
CA LEU A 517 -3.46 24.95 21.46
C LEU A 517 -4.11 23.58 21.19
N THR A 518 -3.78 23.00 20.04
CA THR A 518 -4.16 21.62 19.68
C THR A 518 -2.94 20.73 19.67
N VAL A 519 -3.02 19.61 20.39
CA VAL A 519 -1.98 18.57 20.44
C VAL A 519 -2.59 17.26 19.97
N ASN A 520 -2.04 16.70 18.90
CA ASN A 520 -2.54 15.47 18.29
C ASN A 520 -1.46 14.39 18.32
N PHE A 521 -1.79 13.22 18.92
CA PHE A 521 -0.98 12.03 18.90
C PHE A 521 -1.68 10.90 18.15
N ALA A 522 -0.89 10.08 17.45
CA ALA A 522 -1.34 8.82 16.87
C ALA A 522 -0.42 7.69 17.31
N PHE A 523 -0.94 6.47 17.34
CA PHE A 523 -0.16 5.28 17.67
C PHE A 523 -0.62 4.06 16.88
N ASN A 524 0.34 3.16 16.61
CA ASN A 524 0.13 1.83 16.08
C ASN A 524 0.93 0.84 16.95
N LEU A 525 0.27 -0.23 17.40
CA LEU A 525 0.87 -1.23 18.29
C LEU A 525 0.57 -2.65 17.80
N GLY A 526 1.46 -3.58 18.13
CA GLY A 526 1.31 -4.99 17.78
C GLY A 526 1.70 -5.31 16.34
N MET A 527 2.49 -4.46 15.68
CA MET A 527 2.98 -4.69 14.33
C MET A 527 4.46 -5.04 14.27
N TYR A 528 4.83 -5.81 13.26
CA TYR A 528 6.20 -6.21 12.99
C TYR A 528 6.59 -5.83 11.57
N THR A 529 7.86 -5.58 11.37
CA THR A 529 8.40 -5.24 10.04
C THR A 529 9.68 -6.02 9.80
N ARG A 530 9.79 -6.65 8.64
CA ARG A 530 11.05 -7.21 8.17
C ARG A 530 11.89 -6.07 7.60
N ILE A 531 13.06 -5.88 8.19
CA ILE A 531 14.05 -4.91 7.70
C ILE A 531 15.05 -5.60 6.77
N GLN A 532 15.64 -4.83 5.88
CA GLN A 532 16.78 -5.32 5.12
C GLN A 532 17.95 -5.56 6.08
N PRO A 533 18.65 -6.70 6.00
CA PRO A 533 19.86 -6.94 6.78
C PRO A 533 20.87 -5.81 6.63
N SER A 534 21.54 -5.48 7.73
CA SER A 534 22.56 -4.42 7.74
C SER A 534 23.77 -4.79 6.89
N TYR A 535 24.04 -6.10 6.77
CA TYR A 535 25.11 -6.69 5.97
C TYR A 535 24.71 -8.11 5.55
N SER A 536 25.31 -8.60 4.48
CA SER A 536 25.28 -10.03 4.15
C SER A 536 26.42 -10.73 4.87
N ASN A 537 26.16 -11.91 5.46
CA ASN A 537 27.22 -12.65 6.13
C ASN A 537 28.22 -13.32 5.17
N THR A 538 27.90 -13.42 3.88
CA THR A 538 28.80 -13.93 2.82
C THR A 538 29.46 -12.85 2.00
N TYR A 539 28.92 -11.64 2.02
CA TYR A 539 29.41 -10.52 1.23
C TYR A 539 29.38 -9.24 2.02
N PHE A 540 30.50 -8.55 2.06
CA PHE A 540 30.63 -7.24 2.67
C PHE A 540 31.43 -6.32 1.74
N ASP A 541 30.76 -5.29 1.24
CA ASP A 541 31.39 -4.28 0.42
C ASP A 541 32.14 -3.29 1.31
N ARG A 542 33.46 -3.25 1.17
CA ARG A 542 34.36 -2.43 2.01
C ARG A 542 34.25 -0.93 1.71
N GLY A 543 33.74 -0.57 0.54
CA GLY A 543 33.57 0.82 0.12
C GLY A 543 32.23 1.40 0.58
N MET A 544 31.24 0.58 0.86
CA MET A 544 29.89 1.03 1.19
C MET A 544 29.69 1.25 2.70
N ASN A 545 28.93 2.29 3.03
CA ASN A 545 28.43 2.48 4.38
C ASN A 545 27.42 1.40 4.77
N THR A 546 27.36 1.06 6.05
CA THR A 546 26.41 0.09 6.60
C THR A 546 25.85 0.58 7.93
N ASN A 547 24.83 -0.08 8.44
CA ASN A 547 24.25 0.24 9.73
C ASN A 547 25.21 -0.12 10.89
N ARG A 548 25.12 0.64 11.98
CA ARG A 548 25.93 0.42 13.19
C ARG A 548 25.71 -0.96 13.81
N ASP A 549 24.67 -1.68 13.47
CA ASP A 549 24.42 -3.08 13.92
C ASP A 549 25.58 -3.99 13.61
N ILE A 550 26.35 -3.72 12.56
CA ILE A 550 27.54 -4.53 12.21
C ILE A 550 28.57 -4.56 13.33
N LEU A 551 28.58 -3.58 14.23
CA LEU A 551 29.46 -3.55 15.40
C LEU A 551 29.06 -4.60 16.44
N ASP A 552 27.79 -5.05 16.42
CA ASP A 552 27.27 -6.09 17.32
C ASP A 552 27.44 -7.50 16.73
N ARG A 553 28.12 -7.63 15.58
CA ARG A 553 28.43 -8.95 15.02
C ARG A 553 29.45 -9.70 15.87
N TRP A 554 29.34 -11.00 15.82
CA TRP A 554 30.37 -11.86 16.41
C TRP A 554 31.73 -11.65 15.70
N THR A 555 32.78 -11.52 16.49
CA THR A 555 34.19 -11.55 16.04
C THR A 555 35.00 -12.22 17.14
N SER A 556 36.22 -12.65 16.82
CA SER A 556 37.16 -13.22 17.84
C SER A 556 37.43 -12.25 18.99
N SER A 557 37.33 -10.92 18.76
CA SER A 557 37.46 -9.87 19.78
C SER A 557 36.10 -9.48 20.42
N ASN A 558 34.97 -9.91 19.85
CA ASN A 558 33.62 -9.73 20.39
C ASN A 558 32.83 -11.04 20.32
N PRO A 559 33.22 -12.09 21.10
CA PRO A 559 32.57 -13.41 21.04
C PRO A 559 31.15 -13.43 21.60
N THR A 560 30.70 -12.35 22.23
CA THR A 560 29.33 -12.15 22.75
C THR A 560 28.45 -11.36 21.79
N GLY A 561 28.91 -11.07 20.59
CA GLY A 561 28.12 -10.37 19.58
C GLY A 561 26.79 -11.07 19.30
N SER A 562 25.72 -10.28 19.15
CA SER A 562 24.37 -10.81 18.96
C SER A 562 24.03 -11.10 17.50
N LEU A 563 24.83 -10.60 16.57
CA LEU A 563 24.66 -10.79 15.12
C LEU A 563 25.72 -11.75 14.57
N PRO A 564 25.40 -12.50 13.50
CA PRO A 564 26.30 -13.50 12.90
C PRO A 564 27.63 -12.92 12.45
N ALA A 565 28.66 -13.76 12.51
CA ALA A 565 29.96 -13.47 11.91
C ALA A 565 29.88 -13.30 10.39
N LEU A 566 30.85 -12.57 9.82
CA LEU A 566 31.13 -12.63 8.38
C LEU A 566 31.78 -13.99 8.08
N MET A 567 31.20 -14.73 7.15
CA MET A 567 31.75 -16.00 6.73
C MET A 567 32.96 -15.75 5.86
N PRO A 568 34.07 -16.52 6.07
CA PRO A 568 35.19 -16.53 5.13
C PRO A 568 34.71 -16.96 3.73
N GLU A 569 35.30 -16.38 2.69
CA GLU A 569 35.03 -16.79 1.32
C GLU A 569 35.58 -18.22 1.10
N ASP A 570 34.73 -19.19 1.32
CA ASP A 570 35.04 -20.62 1.17
C ASP A 570 34.00 -21.28 0.27
N THR A 571 34.32 -21.30 -1.03
CA THR A 571 33.45 -21.88 -2.07
C THR A 571 33.27 -23.40 -1.90
N THR A 572 34.05 -24.06 -1.06
CA THR A 572 33.92 -25.51 -0.77
C THR A 572 32.91 -25.77 0.36
N SER A 573 32.59 -24.75 1.15
CA SER A 573 31.59 -24.82 2.23
C SER A 573 30.18 -24.91 1.68
N PRO A 574 29.40 -25.98 1.95
CA PRO A 574 28.02 -26.08 1.55
C PRO A 574 27.16 -24.94 2.11
N VAL A 575 27.45 -24.50 3.32
CA VAL A 575 26.71 -23.41 3.99
C VAL A 575 27.02 -22.07 3.33
N TYR A 576 28.26 -21.77 3.03
CA TYR A 576 28.64 -20.55 2.30
C TYR A 576 27.99 -20.54 0.92
N SER A 577 28.06 -21.62 0.16
CA SER A 577 27.46 -21.76 -1.17
C SER A 577 25.95 -21.54 -1.12
N TYR A 578 25.26 -22.09 -0.11
CA TYR A 578 23.84 -21.90 0.09
C TYR A 578 23.47 -20.43 0.32
N TYR A 579 24.14 -19.74 1.23
CA TYR A 579 23.85 -18.32 1.48
C TYR A 579 24.27 -17.43 0.30
N ALA A 580 25.34 -17.73 -0.40
CA ALA A 580 25.75 -16.97 -1.57
C ALA A 580 24.75 -17.12 -2.74
N GLN A 581 24.20 -18.32 -2.94
CA GLN A 581 23.20 -18.60 -3.97
C GLN A 581 21.80 -18.14 -3.54
N TYR A 582 21.44 -18.35 -2.26
CA TYR A 582 20.12 -18.03 -1.69
C TYR A 582 20.24 -16.96 -0.62
N GLY A 583 20.75 -15.79 -0.99
CA GLY A 583 20.95 -14.66 -0.06
C GLY A 583 19.69 -14.23 0.68
N ASN A 584 18.49 -14.55 0.13
CA ASN A 584 17.22 -14.38 0.82
C ASN A 584 17.09 -15.25 2.08
N ALA A 585 17.79 -16.42 2.18
CA ALA A 585 17.74 -17.25 3.38
C ALA A 585 18.29 -16.51 4.61
N TYR A 586 19.36 -15.74 4.44
CA TYR A 586 19.91 -14.89 5.49
C TYR A 586 18.94 -13.75 5.88
N SER A 587 18.27 -13.13 4.91
CA SER A 587 17.29 -12.08 5.15
C SER A 587 15.99 -12.60 5.78
N MET A 588 15.77 -13.94 5.76
CA MET A 588 14.59 -14.58 6.36
C MET A 588 14.78 -14.97 7.82
N LEU A 589 15.90 -14.67 8.45
CA LEU A 589 16.09 -14.86 9.88
C LEU A 589 15.14 -13.98 10.69
N ASP A 590 14.70 -14.47 11.85
CA ASP A 590 13.87 -13.69 12.80
C ASP A 590 14.64 -12.48 13.38
N THR A 591 15.96 -12.55 13.37
CA THR A 591 16.86 -11.43 13.70
C THR A 591 16.54 -10.15 12.94
N TRP A 592 16.06 -10.25 11.69
CA TRP A 592 15.71 -9.11 10.83
C TRP A 592 14.23 -8.73 10.89
N VAL A 593 13.44 -9.38 11.75
CA VAL A 593 12.06 -8.98 12.02
C VAL A 593 12.03 -8.16 13.30
N LYS A 594 11.64 -6.90 13.18
CA LYS A 594 11.62 -5.94 14.28
C LYS A 594 10.20 -5.53 14.62
N LYS A 595 9.93 -5.34 15.91
CA LYS A 595 8.69 -4.74 16.38
C LYS A 595 8.67 -3.26 16.00
N SER A 596 7.62 -2.83 15.30
CA SER A 596 7.49 -1.49 14.74
C SER A 596 6.40 -0.65 15.40
N ASP A 597 6.10 -0.95 16.64
CA ASP A 597 5.18 -0.16 17.48
C ASP A 597 5.66 1.27 17.62
N TYR A 598 4.73 2.24 17.58
CA TYR A 598 5.09 3.63 17.80
C TYR A 598 3.95 4.50 18.33
N PHE A 599 4.36 5.59 18.98
CA PHE A 599 3.57 6.79 19.28
C PHE A 599 4.20 7.97 18.55
N ARG A 600 3.38 8.75 17.83
CA ARG A 600 3.82 9.93 17.08
C ARG A 600 3.09 11.17 17.54
N LEU A 601 3.84 12.23 17.87
CA LEU A 601 3.27 13.57 17.94
C LEU A 601 3.00 14.05 16.51
N GLN A 602 1.76 13.86 16.05
CA GLN A 602 1.35 14.05 14.67
C GLN A 602 1.23 15.54 14.34
N SER A 603 0.64 16.33 15.22
CA SER A 603 0.66 17.78 15.09
C SER A 603 0.58 18.51 16.42
N LEU A 604 1.22 19.67 16.44
CA LEU A 604 1.14 20.68 17.48
C LEU A 604 0.77 21.99 16.79
N ARG A 605 -0.43 22.54 17.09
CA ARG A 605 -0.93 23.77 16.49
C ARG A 605 -1.23 24.78 17.58
N LEU A 606 -0.63 25.96 17.46
CA LEU A 606 -0.95 27.13 18.29
C LEU A 606 -1.60 28.19 17.40
N ALA A 607 -2.80 28.64 17.78
CA ALA A 607 -3.52 29.69 17.09
C ALA A 607 -3.82 30.85 18.04
N TYR A 608 -3.80 32.04 17.49
CA TYR A 608 -4.22 33.25 18.18
C TYR A 608 -5.34 33.92 17.38
N ASN A 609 -6.49 34.06 18.01
CA ASN A 609 -7.68 34.72 17.45
C ASN A 609 -7.63 36.19 17.84
N ILE A 610 -7.49 37.07 16.86
CA ILE A 610 -7.44 38.51 17.13
C ILE A 610 -8.77 38.98 17.71
N PRO A 611 -8.78 39.67 18.87
CA PRO A 611 -10.02 40.08 19.51
C PRO A 611 -10.90 40.97 18.64
N PRO A 612 -12.23 40.85 18.73
CA PRO A 612 -13.17 41.65 17.93
C PRO A 612 -13.01 43.18 18.08
N SER A 613 -12.46 43.63 19.22
CA SER A 613 -12.18 45.05 19.45
C SER A 613 -11.15 45.62 18.47
N VAL A 614 -10.18 44.78 18.06
CA VAL A 614 -9.13 45.11 17.06
C VAL A 614 -9.69 45.00 15.63
N LEU A 615 -10.63 44.07 15.38
CA LEU A 615 -11.09 43.75 14.05
C LEU A 615 -12.18 44.74 13.55
N LYS A 616 -13.00 45.28 14.45
CA LYS A 616 -14.08 46.22 14.09
C LYS A 616 -13.63 47.43 13.27
N PRO A 617 -12.54 48.16 13.64
CA PRO A 617 -12.04 49.27 12.84
C PRO A 617 -11.54 48.83 11.45
N LEU A 618 -11.11 47.59 11.30
CA LEU A 618 -10.61 47.00 10.05
C LEU A 618 -11.71 46.40 9.17
N ARG A 619 -12.97 46.48 9.62
CA ARG A 619 -14.14 45.85 8.96
C ARG A 619 -13.96 44.36 8.72
N MET A 620 -13.26 43.70 9.61
CA MET A 620 -13.01 42.26 9.58
C MET A 620 -13.86 41.56 10.64
N SER A 621 -14.37 40.36 10.31
CA SER A 621 -15.14 39.52 11.24
C SER A 621 -14.28 38.48 11.93
N ILE A 622 -13.25 37.97 11.25
CA ILE A 622 -12.32 36.99 11.79
C ILE A 622 -10.91 37.30 11.29
N LEU A 623 -9.95 37.23 12.21
CA LEU A 623 -8.51 37.19 11.90
C LEU A 623 -7.84 36.21 12.87
N THR A 624 -7.37 35.09 12.36
CA THR A 624 -6.65 34.09 13.13
C THR A 624 -5.28 33.87 12.53
N VAL A 625 -4.26 33.96 13.36
CA VAL A 625 -2.86 33.60 13.01
C VAL A 625 -2.56 32.27 13.67
N ALA A 626 -2.06 31.29 12.93
CA ALA A 626 -1.71 30.00 13.52
C ALA A 626 -0.36 29.48 12.98
N PHE A 627 0.34 28.79 13.86
CA PHE A 627 1.53 28.00 13.59
C PHE A 627 1.24 26.55 13.88
N GLU A 628 1.56 25.68 12.93
CA GLU A 628 1.43 24.23 13.07
C GLU A 628 2.74 23.55 12.73
N ALA A 629 3.17 22.65 13.62
CA ALA A 629 4.31 21.77 13.41
C ALA A 629 3.82 20.32 13.39
N ARG A 630 4.22 19.54 12.37
CA ARG A 630 3.81 18.15 12.20
C ARG A 630 5.00 17.20 12.27
N ASN A 631 4.74 15.98 12.73
CA ASN A 631 5.69 14.86 12.80
C ASN A 631 6.95 15.20 13.61
N LEU A 632 6.81 15.96 14.70
CA LEU A 632 7.94 16.44 15.51
C LEU A 632 8.70 15.30 16.18
N TRP A 633 7.99 14.35 16.77
CA TRP A 633 8.56 13.24 17.50
C TRP A 633 7.83 11.95 17.26
N VAL A 634 8.60 10.85 17.24
CA VAL A 634 8.13 9.47 17.24
C VAL A 634 8.83 8.70 18.34
N PHE A 635 8.06 7.90 19.11
CA PHE A 635 8.51 7.12 20.25
C PHE A 635 8.07 5.67 20.10
N GLY A 636 8.71 4.74 20.82
CA GLY A 636 8.24 3.36 21.00
C GLY A 636 8.86 2.33 20.08
N SER A 637 9.53 2.72 19.00
CA SER A 637 10.26 1.76 18.18
C SER A 637 11.49 1.23 18.92
N ASN A 638 11.63 -0.09 18.97
CA ASN A 638 12.81 -0.75 19.56
C ASN A 638 14.03 -0.73 18.62
N TYR A 639 13.84 -0.41 17.35
CA TYR A 639 14.91 -0.32 16.38
C TYR A 639 15.36 1.13 16.21
N LYS A 640 16.63 1.40 16.57
CA LYS A 640 17.15 2.78 16.72
C LYS A 640 17.97 3.28 15.54
N ASN A 641 18.08 2.56 14.45
CA ASN A 641 18.93 2.92 13.30
C ASN A 641 18.26 3.92 12.36
N PHE A 642 17.90 5.10 12.84
CA PHE A 642 17.44 6.27 12.07
C PHE A 642 16.23 6.02 11.13
N LEU A 643 15.58 4.88 11.25
CA LEU A 643 14.42 4.54 10.44
C LEU A 643 13.15 4.96 11.18
N ASP A 644 12.28 5.65 10.45
CA ASP A 644 10.93 5.91 10.93
C ASP A 644 10.16 4.57 10.98
N PRO A 645 9.48 4.23 12.09
CA PRO A 645 8.74 2.96 12.21
C PRO A 645 7.76 2.69 11.07
N GLU A 646 7.16 3.74 10.50
CA GLU A 646 6.22 3.60 9.38
C GLU A 646 6.92 3.29 8.04
N THR A 647 8.21 3.57 7.92
CA THR A 647 8.96 3.39 6.68
C THR A 647 10.11 2.40 6.78
N MET A 648 10.35 1.81 7.95
CA MET A 648 11.57 1.02 8.19
C MET A 648 11.65 -0.28 7.38
N GLY A 649 10.54 -0.79 6.87
CA GLY A 649 10.50 -1.94 5.95
C GLY A 649 10.91 -1.62 4.51
N ASN A 650 11.00 -0.34 4.15
CA ASN A 650 11.34 0.09 2.81
C ASN A 650 12.67 0.87 2.80
N PRO A 651 13.77 0.28 2.30
CA PRO A 651 15.08 0.92 2.27
C PRO A 651 15.15 2.16 1.37
N PHE A 652 14.19 2.31 0.44
CA PHE A 652 14.10 3.45 -0.47
C PHE A 652 13.23 4.59 0.07
N ALA A 653 12.50 4.36 1.16
CA ALA A 653 11.58 5.35 1.68
C ALA A 653 12.31 6.43 2.50
N GLN A 654 11.94 7.67 2.23
CA GLN A 654 12.34 8.79 3.07
C GLN A 654 11.58 8.71 4.40
N PRO A 655 12.24 8.99 5.55
CA PRO A 655 11.54 9.20 6.81
C PRO A 655 10.46 10.27 6.66
N ILE A 656 9.36 10.14 7.41
CA ILE A 656 8.26 11.10 7.33
C ILE A 656 8.78 12.50 7.71
N PRO A 657 8.67 13.50 6.81
CA PRO A 657 9.27 14.81 7.02
C PRO A 657 8.55 15.57 8.14
N LYS A 658 9.33 16.34 8.90
CA LYS A 658 8.78 17.39 9.75
C LYS A 658 8.32 18.55 8.90
N THR A 659 7.12 19.03 9.13
CA THR A 659 6.57 20.19 8.40
C THR A 659 6.18 21.30 9.35
N TYR A 660 6.39 22.54 8.92
CA TYR A 660 6.04 23.75 9.65
C TYR A 660 5.17 24.61 8.76
N THR A 661 3.99 24.98 9.26
CA THR A 661 3.01 25.75 8.50
C THR A 661 2.59 26.99 9.27
N PHE A 662 2.70 28.14 8.65
CA PHE A 662 2.06 29.37 9.11
C PHE A 662 0.78 29.60 8.34
N SER A 663 -0.31 29.88 9.04
CA SER A 663 -1.59 30.14 8.42
C SER A 663 -2.20 31.44 8.92
N LEU A 664 -2.84 32.15 7.99
CA LEU A 664 -3.59 33.37 8.24
C LEU A 664 -5.01 33.15 7.71
N ASN A 665 -6.00 33.21 8.59
CA ASN A 665 -7.42 33.11 8.21
C ASN A 665 -8.07 34.47 8.37
N LEU A 666 -8.60 35.00 7.28
CA LEU A 666 -9.22 36.31 7.19
C LEU A 666 -10.67 36.13 6.74
N LYS A 667 -11.60 36.82 7.43
CA LYS A 667 -13.00 36.95 7.01
C LYS A 667 -13.44 38.42 7.19
N PHE A 668 -13.92 39.00 6.13
CA PHE A 668 -14.45 40.34 6.10
C PHE A 668 -15.93 40.38 6.40
#